data_44b08ae9ada232eb772033561289dec6
#
_entry.id   44b08ae9ada232eb772033561289dec6
#
_cell.length_a   1.000
_cell.length_b   1.000
_cell.length_c   1.000
_cell.angle_alpha   90.00
_cell.angle_beta   90.00
_cell.angle_gamma   90.00
#
_symmetry.space_group_name_H-M   'P 1'
#
loop_
_entity.id
_entity.type
_entity.pdbx_description
1 polymer ?
#
loop_
_entity_poly.entity_id
_entity_poly.type
_entity_poly.pdbx_seq_one_letter_code
_entity_poly.pdbx_strand_id
1 'polypeptide(L)'
;IESSIGNVKKSLFEGGIFVVIVLFLFLANVRTTLISLVTLPLSLLVSILTLHYMGLTINTMSLGGMAIAIGSLVDDAIVDVENVYKRLRENRLKVEAERLSTLEVVFNASKEVRMPILNSTLIIVVSFVPLFFLSGMEGRMLVPLGVAFIVALFASTIVALTLTPVLCSYLLGSNKTNKELKEAPVARWMKGIYEKALTWVLAHKRVTLGSTIGLFVVALGVFFTLGRSFLPSFNEGSFTINISSLPGISLEESNKMGHRAEELLMTIPEIQTVARKTGRAELDEHALGVNVSEIEAPFELKDRSRSELVADVREKLGTITGANIEIGQPISHRIDAMLSGTKANIAIKLFGDDLNKMFSLGNQIKGAISDIPGVADLNVEQQIERPQLKIQPKREMLAKFGITLPEFSEYVNVALAGKVISQVYEQGKSFDLIVKVKDDARDEIEKIRNLMVDTNDGRKVPLSYVAEVVSAMGPNTINRENVKRKIVISANVADRDLRSVVNDIQKRIDTSVQLPEGYHIEYGGQFESEQAASRTLALTSFISIVVIFLLLYNEFRSVKESGVILLNLPLALIGGVFALVITTGEVSIPAIIGFISLFGIATRNGMLLISHYNHLQKEEGLNVYDSVIRGSLDRLNPILMTALSSALALIPLALGGDLPGNEIQSPMAKVILGGL
;
A
#
# COMPACT_ATOMS: atom_id res chain seq x y z
N ILE A 1 -2.62 4.92 15.24
CA ILE A 1 -3.84 4.21 14.76
C ILE A 1 -5.02 5.18 14.76
N GLU A 2 -5.32 5.87 15.86
CA GLU A 2 -6.46 6.81 15.92
C GLU A 2 -6.36 7.93 14.89
N SER A 3 -5.18 8.53 14.71
CA SER A 3 -4.93 9.56 13.69
C SER A 3 -5.21 9.04 12.27
N SER A 4 -4.71 7.84 11.93
CA SER A 4 -4.91 7.23 10.61
C SER A 4 -6.39 6.97 10.33
N ILE A 5 -7.11 6.37 11.29
CA ILE A 5 -8.56 6.13 11.15
C ILE A 5 -9.32 7.47 11.08
N GLY A 6 -8.91 8.46 11.90
CA GLY A 6 -9.50 9.80 11.91
C GLY A 6 -9.36 10.51 10.56
N ASN A 7 -8.17 10.47 9.95
CA ASN A 7 -7.90 11.09 8.66
C ASN A 7 -8.71 10.45 7.53
N VAL A 8 -8.76 9.11 7.48
CA VAL A 8 -9.57 8.41 6.45
C VAL A 8 -11.06 8.70 6.63
N LYS A 9 -11.58 8.71 7.87
CA LYS A 9 -12.96 9.11 8.16
C LYS A 9 -13.25 10.56 7.74
N LYS A 10 -12.33 11.48 8.00
CA LYS A 10 -12.44 12.88 7.60
C LYS A 10 -12.50 13.00 6.08
N SER A 11 -11.59 12.33 5.36
CA SER A 11 -11.58 12.31 3.89
C SER A 11 -12.87 11.74 3.30
N LEU A 12 -13.40 10.67 3.91
CA LEU A 12 -14.68 10.07 3.53
C LEU A 12 -15.86 11.03 3.73
N PHE A 13 -15.89 11.75 4.85
CA PHE A 13 -16.94 12.72 5.14
C PHE A 13 -16.86 13.94 4.21
N GLU A 14 -15.68 14.50 4.00
CA GLU A 14 -15.44 15.62 3.07
C GLU A 14 -15.78 15.22 1.64
N GLY A 15 -15.38 14.02 1.20
CA GLY A 15 -15.77 13.46 -0.11
C GLY A 15 -17.28 13.34 -0.26
N GLY A 16 -17.98 12.89 0.78
CA GLY A 16 -19.44 12.84 0.81
C GLY A 16 -20.09 14.23 0.65
N ILE A 17 -19.54 15.26 1.29
CA ILE A 17 -20.02 16.65 1.13
C ILE A 17 -19.87 17.11 -0.32
N PHE A 18 -18.73 16.85 -0.96
CA PHE A 18 -18.53 17.21 -2.36
C PHE A 18 -19.55 16.54 -3.28
N VAL A 19 -19.87 15.27 -3.06
CA VAL A 19 -20.91 14.55 -3.80
C VAL A 19 -22.27 15.27 -3.65
N VAL A 20 -22.65 15.66 -2.43
CA VAL A 20 -23.89 16.39 -2.17
C VAL A 20 -23.95 17.70 -2.96
N ILE A 21 -22.84 18.45 -2.99
CA ILE A 21 -22.75 19.72 -3.72
C ILE A 21 -22.95 19.48 -5.22
N VAL A 22 -22.28 18.48 -5.81
CA VAL A 22 -22.44 18.15 -7.23
C VAL A 22 -23.88 17.77 -7.56
N LEU A 23 -24.47 16.88 -6.76
CA LEU A 23 -25.86 16.46 -6.96
C LEU A 23 -26.82 17.64 -6.94
N PHE A 24 -26.64 18.56 -5.98
CA PHE A 24 -27.51 19.74 -5.88
C PHE A 24 -27.37 20.69 -7.07
N LEU A 25 -26.12 20.88 -7.55
CA LEU A 25 -25.85 21.77 -8.71
C LEU A 25 -26.46 21.23 -10.01
N PHE A 26 -26.42 19.94 -10.25
CA PHE A 26 -26.87 19.34 -11.51
C PHE A 26 -28.34 18.95 -11.50
N LEU A 27 -28.88 18.43 -10.40
CA LEU A 27 -30.28 18.05 -10.30
C LEU A 27 -31.20 19.25 -10.06
N ALA A 28 -30.71 20.30 -9.44
CA ALA A 28 -31.44 21.55 -9.09
C ALA A 28 -32.84 21.28 -8.49
N ASN A 29 -33.06 20.12 -7.91
CA ASN A 29 -34.32 19.67 -7.34
C ASN A 29 -34.06 18.94 -6.01
N VAL A 30 -34.52 19.53 -4.93
CA VAL A 30 -34.30 19.02 -3.57
C VAL A 30 -34.76 17.56 -3.41
N ARG A 31 -35.85 17.17 -4.09
CA ARG A 31 -36.40 15.79 -3.95
C ARG A 31 -35.52 14.75 -4.63
N THR A 32 -35.08 15.00 -5.85
CA THR A 32 -34.16 14.10 -6.56
C THR A 32 -32.82 14.02 -5.85
N THR A 33 -32.28 15.15 -5.37
CA THR A 33 -31.06 15.21 -4.57
C THR A 33 -31.21 14.41 -3.27
N LEU A 34 -32.36 14.54 -2.57
CA LEU A 34 -32.61 13.81 -1.33
C LEU A 34 -32.66 12.29 -1.56
N ILE A 35 -33.29 11.85 -2.66
CA ILE A 35 -33.33 10.41 -3.02
C ILE A 35 -31.91 9.88 -3.19
N SER A 36 -31.08 10.52 -4.03
CA SER A 36 -29.70 10.12 -4.28
C SER A 36 -28.83 10.23 -3.02
N LEU A 37 -29.10 11.22 -2.15
CA LEU A 37 -28.36 11.41 -0.91
C LEU A 37 -28.62 10.32 0.13
N VAL A 38 -29.85 9.82 0.24
CA VAL A 38 -30.23 8.76 1.19
C VAL A 38 -29.58 7.43 0.81
N THR A 39 -29.37 7.19 -0.48
CA THR A 39 -28.76 5.93 -0.95
C THR A 39 -27.30 5.76 -0.49
N LEU A 40 -26.54 6.86 -0.37
CA LEU A 40 -25.12 6.82 0.00
C LEU A 40 -24.89 6.28 1.42
N PRO A 41 -25.44 6.86 2.50
CA PRO A 41 -25.23 6.35 3.85
C PRO A 41 -25.81 4.96 4.04
N LEU A 42 -26.92 4.64 3.35
CA LEU A 42 -27.51 3.31 3.43
C LEU A 42 -26.63 2.27 2.74
N SER A 43 -26.05 2.57 1.58
CA SER A 43 -25.11 1.67 0.90
C SER A 43 -23.86 1.43 1.75
N LEU A 44 -23.31 2.47 2.39
CA LEU A 44 -22.20 2.33 3.33
C LEU A 44 -22.56 1.48 4.55
N LEU A 45 -23.76 1.68 5.12
CA LEU A 45 -24.22 0.88 6.25
C LEU A 45 -24.37 -0.60 5.87
N VAL A 46 -25.00 -0.90 4.73
CA VAL A 46 -25.13 -2.25 4.21
C VAL A 46 -23.75 -2.87 3.96
N SER A 47 -22.81 -2.08 3.43
CA SER A 47 -21.43 -2.54 3.21
C SER A 47 -20.74 -2.91 4.51
N ILE A 48 -20.82 -2.07 5.53
CA ILE A 48 -20.24 -2.30 6.86
C ILE A 48 -20.83 -3.56 7.49
N LEU A 49 -22.15 -3.73 7.43
CA LEU A 49 -22.84 -4.91 7.94
C LEU A 49 -22.41 -6.18 7.18
N THR A 50 -22.30 -6.11 5.86
CA THR A 50 -21.84 -7.24 5.03
C THR A 50 -20.41 -7.63 5.38
N LEU A 51 -19.49 -6.67 5.49
CA LEU A 51 -18.10 -6.93 5.91
C LEU A 51 -18.05 -7.57 7.30
N HIS A 52 -18.86 -7.08 8.24
CA HIS A 52 -18.97 -7.66 9.58
C HIS A 52 -19.45 -9.12 9.54
N TYR A 53 -20.49 -9.43 8.76
CA TYR A 53 -20.98 -10.81 8.58
C TYR A 53 -19.96 -11.73 7.91
N MET A 54 -19.10 -11.19 7.04
CA MET A 54 -18.00 -11.93 6.43
C MET A 54 -16.82 -12.16 7.40
N GLY A 55 -16.89 -11.67 8.64
CA GLY A 55 -15.82 -11.78 9.62
C GLY A 55 -14.62 -10.86 9.36
N LEU A 56 -14.78 -9.85 8.49
CA LEU A 56 -13.72 -8.91 8.17
C LEU A 56 -13.75 -7.73 9.14
N THR A 57 -12.55 -7.32 9.59
CA THR A 57 -12.39 -6.17 10.46
C THR A 57 -12.38 -4.87 9.65
N ILE A 58 -12.96 -3.81 10.24
CA ILE A 58 -12.85 -2.46 9.68
C ILE A 58 -11.48 -1.91 10.04
N ASN A 59 -10.64 -1.75 9.03
CA ASN A 59 -9.30 -1.18 9.15
C ASN A 59 -9.12 0.00 8.16
N THR A 60 -7.97 0.65 8.17
CA THR A 60 -7.68 1.78 7.27
C THR A 60 -7.81 1.42 5.80
N MET A 61 -7.46 0.17 5.41
CA MET A 61 -7.58 -0.29 4.03
C MET A 61 -9.04 -0.50 3.62
N SER A 62 -9.86 -1.13 4.46
CA SER A 62 -11.29 -1.31 4.18
C SER A 62 -12.03 0.04 4.16
N LEU A 63 -11.71 0.97 5.07
CA LEU A 63 -12.23 2.33 5.03
C LEU A 63 -11.77 3.08 3.77
N GLY A 64 -10.52 2.92 3.36
CA GLY A 64 -9.99 3.48 2.12
C GLY A 64 -10.69 2.94 0.88
N GLY A 65 -10.98 1.64 0.83
CA GLY A 65 -11.77 1.02 -0.24
C GLY A 65 -13.18 1.60 -0.34
N MET A 66 -13.85 1.79 0.80
CA MET A 66 -15.16 2.45 0.85
C MET A 66 -15.07 3.94 0.45
N ALA A 67 -14.01 4.64 0.84
CA ALA A 67 -13.81 6.04 0.48
C ALA A 67 -13.60 6.22 -1.04
N ILE A 68 -12.85 5.34 -1.68
CA ILE A 68 -12.69 5.32 -3.14
C ILE A 68 -14.01 4.98 -3.83
N ALA A 69 -14.81 4.10 -3.24
CA ALA A 69 -16.11 3.72 -3.77
C ALA A 69 -17.16 4.85 -3.71
N ILE A 70 -17.04 5.84 -2.80
CA ILE A 70 -18.06 6.87 -2.56
C ILE A 70 -18.59 7.50 -3.84
N GLY A 71 -17.71 7.88 -4.75
CA GLY A 71 -18.12 8.45 -6.03
C GLY A 71 -19.00 7.49 -6.83
N SER A 72 -18.60 6.23 -6.90
CA SER A 72 -19.34 5.18 -7.63
C SER A 72 -20.59 4.68 -6.91
N LEU A 73 -20.70 4.86 -5.58
CA LEU A 73 -21.88 4.43 -4.81
C LEU A 73 -23.16 5.21 -5.17
N VAL A 74 -23.01 6.45 -5.59
CA VAL A 74 -24.16 7.30 -5.94
C VAL A 74 -24.54 7.17 -7.41
N ASP A 75 -23.62 6.68 -8.24
CA ASP A 75 -23.75 6.62 -9.69
C ASP A 75 -24.99 5.84 -10.14
N ASP A 76 -25.20 4.65 -9.58
CA ASP A 76 -26.33 3.78 -9.94
C ASP A 76 -27.66 4.44 -9.59
N ALA A 77 -27.72 5.08 -8.42
CA ALA A 77 -28.90 5.84 -8.00
C ALA A 77 -29.16 7.07 -8.85
N ILE A 78 -28.10 7.78 -9.27
CA ILE A 78 -28.20 8.94 -10.15
C ILE A 78 -28.84 8.54 -11.49
N VAL A 79 -28.31 7.47 -12.11
CA VAL A 79 -28.81 7.00 -13.41
C VAL A 79 -30.28 6.61 -13.34
N ASP A 80 -30.71 5.91 -12.28
CA ASP A 80 -32.11 5.53 -12.11
C ASP A 80 -33.02 6.75 -11.82
N VAL A 81 -32.63 7.62 -10.87
CA VAL A 81 -33.40 8.83 -10.53
C VAL A 81 -33.58 9.74 -11.73
N GLU A 82 -32.51 9.94 -12.52
CA GLU A 82 -32.57 10.79 -13.70
C GLU A 82 -33.46 10.20 -14.79
N ASN A 83 -33.35 8.88 -15.06
CA ASN A 83 -34.20 8.22 -16.04
C ASN A 83 -35.67 8.28 -15.62
N VAL A 84 -35.97 7.98 -14.36
CA VAL A 84 -37.34 8.11 -13.81
C VAL A 84 -37.85 9.56 -13.94
N TYR A 85 -37.03 10.53 -13.59
CA TYR A 85 -37.40 11.95 -13.70
C TYR A 85 -37.67 12.39 -15.14
N LYS A 86 -36.83 11.96 -16.10
CA LYS A 86 -37.01 12.19 -17.54
C LYS A 86 -38.32 11.57 -18.03
N ARG A 87 -38.56 10.28 -17.72
CA ARG A 87 -39.79 9.58 -18.15
C ARG A 87 -41.06 10.15 -17.51
N LEU A 88 -41.02 10.57 -16.26
CA LEU A 88 -42.14 11.28 -15.63
C LEU A 88 -42.44 12.63 -16.30
N ARG A 89 -41.41 13.36 -16.72
CA ARG A 89 -41.55 14.59 -17.47
C ARG A 89 -42.17 14.34 -18.85
N GLU A 90 -41.68 13.35 -19.59
CA GLU A 90 -42.22 12.95 -20.89
C GLU A 90 -43.69 12.52 -20.78
N ASN A 91 -44.05 11.71 -19.78
CA ASN A 91 -45.42 11.28 -19.54
C ASN A 91 -46.37 12.42 -19.25
N ARG A 92 -45.92 13.49 -18.57
CA ARG A 92 -46.73 14.70 -18.30
C ARG A 92 -46.99 15.53 -19.53
N LEU A 93 -46.14 15.46 -20.55
CA LEU A 93 -46.33 16.17 -21.83
C LEU A 93 -47.32 15.46 -22.77
N LYS A 94 -47.67 14.19 -22.48
CA LYS A 94 -48.68 13.44 -23.25
C LYS A 94 -50.08 13.92 -22.97
N VAL A 95 -50.99 13.63 -23.90
CA VAL A 95 -52.42 13.89 -23.73
C VAL A 95 -52.94 13.10 -22.54
N GLU A 96 -53.88 13.66 -21.80
CA GLU A 96 -54.35 13.10 -20.50
C GLU A 96 -54.87 11.67 -20.61
N ALA A 97 -55.46 11.27 -21.74
CA ALA A 97 -55.93 9.90 -22.02
C ALA A 97 -54.81 8.87 -22.25
N GLU A 98 -53.60 9.33 -22.58
CA GLU A 98 -52.42 8.47 -22.85
C GLU A 98 -51.42 8.46 -21.68
N ARG A 99 -51.70 9.16 -20.57
CA ARG A 99 -50.82 9.21 -19.41
C ARG A 99 -50.88 7.95 -18.60
N LEU A 100 -49.72 7.32 -18.42
CA LEU A 100 -49.55 6.20 -17.52
C LEU A 100 -49.57 6.67 -16.07
N SER A 101 -49.96 5.76 -15.16
CA SER A 101 -49.82 6.02 -13.72
C SER A 101 -48.39 6.27 -13.30
N THR A 102 -48.18 7.07 -12.26
CA THR A 102 -46.82 7.36 -11.76
C THR A 102 -46.03 6.08 -11.45
N LEU A 103 -46.72 5.09 -10.89
CA LEU A 103 -46.11 3.83 -10.50
C LEU A 103 -45.65 3.01 -11.72
N GLU A 104 -46.45 2.98 -12.78
CA GLU A 104 -46.11 2.32 -14.03
C GLU A 104 -44.93 3.02 -14.73
N VAL A 105 -44.92 4.37 -14.75
CA VAL A 105 -43.80 5.13 -15.32
C VAL A 105 -42.52 4.86 -14.57
N VAL A 106 -42.53 4.89 -13.24
CA VAL A 106 -41.36 4.60 -12.41
C VAL A 106 -40.87 3.16 -12.64
N PHE A 107 -41.80 2.20 -12.65
CA PHE A 107 -41.45 0.80 -12.89
C PHE A 107 -40.79 0.57 -14.25
N ASN A 108 -41.37 1.13 -15.31
CA ASN A 108 -40.85 0.99 -16.67
C ASN A 108 -39.50 1.71 -16.83
N ALA A 109 -39.34 2.90 -16.26
CA ALA A 109 -38.10 3.65 -16.29
C ALA A 109 -36.95 2.93 -15.55
N SER A 110 -37.21 2.41 -14.36
CA SER A 110 -36.21 1.65 -13.61
C SER A 110 -35.88 0.30 -14.26
N LYS A 111 -36.88 -0.36 -14.89
CA LYS A 111 -36.67 -1.59 -15.66
C LYS A 111 -35.75 -1.37 -16.86
N GLU A 112 -35.83 -0.22 -17.53
CA GLU A 112 -35.01 0.16 -18.69
C GLU A 112 -33.51 0.21 -18.36
N VAL A 113 -33.16 0.76 -17.20
CA VAL A 113 -31.76 0.95 -16.79
C VAL A 113 -31.17 -0.21 -15.95
N ARG A 114 -32.00 -1.18 -15.54
CA ARG A 114 -31.59 -2.26 -14.65
C ARG A 114 -30.43 -3.11 -15.19
N MET A 115 -30.54 -3.61 -16.43
CA MET A 115 -29.48 -4.46 -17.02
C MET A 115 -28.19 -3.68 -17.26
N PRO A 116 -28.21 -2.47 -17.82
CA PRO A 116 -27.01 -1.61 -17.89
C PRO A 116 -26.34 -1.37 -16.53
N ILE A 117 -27.10 -1.14 -15.45
CA ILE A 117 -26.55 -0.96 -14.11
C ILE A 117 -25.86 -2.23 -13.63
N LEU A 118 -26.52 -3.39 -13.72
CA LEU A 118 -25.95 -4.68 -13.29
C LEU A 118 -24.67 -5.03 -14.05
N ASN A 119 -24.68 -4.87 -15.39
CA ASN A 119 -23.51 -5.15 -16.22
C ASN A 119 -22.37 -4.17 -15.95
N SER A 120 -22.67 -2.90 -15.70
CA SER A 120 -21.65 -1.91 -15.33
C SER A 120 -20.98 -2.21 -14.00
N THR A 121 -21.75 -2.61 -12.99
CA THR A 121 -21.22 -3.05 -11.70
C THR A 121 -20.33 -4.28 -11.86
N LEU A 122 -20.77 -5.26 -12.65
CA LEU A 122 -19.98 -6.46 -12.91
C LEU A 122 -18.64 -6.14 -13.61
N ILE A 123 -18.64 -5.22 -14.57
CA ILE A 123 -17.41 -4.77 -15.24
C ILE A 123 -16.43 -4.15 -14.26
N ILE A 124 -16.90 -3.28 -13.35
CA ILE A 124 -16.06 -2.67 -12.33
C ILE A 124 -15.52 -3.74 -11.37
N VAL A 125 -16.35 -4.70 -10.94
CA VAL A 125 -15.92 -5.82 -10.09
C VAL A 125 -14.83 -6.63 -10.77
N VAL A 126 -15.01 -6.99 -12.05
CA VAL A 126 -14.01 -7.75 -12.83
C VAL A 126 -12.69 -6.96 -12.96
N SER A 127 -12.76 -5.64 -13.07
CA SER A 127 -11.53 -4.84 -13.11
C SER A 127 -10.72 -4.93 -11.80
N PHE A 128 -11.34 -5.16 -10.64
CA PHE A 128 -10.66 -5.32 -9.35
C PHE A 128 -10.16 -6.76 -9.07
N VAL A 129 -10.56 -7.75 -9.87
CA VAL A 129 -10.12 -9.15 -9.70
C VAL A 129 -8.59 -9.30 -9.64
N PRO A 130 -7.77 -8.56 -10.40
CA PRO A 130 -6.31 -8.63 -10.32
C PRO A 130 -5.73 -8.49 -8.90
N LEU A 131 -6.37 -7.73 -8.02
CA LEU A 131 -5.88 -7.53 -6.64
C LEU A 131 -5.83 -8.84 -5.85
N PHE A 132 -6.75 -9.76 -6.13
CA PHE A 132 -6.85 -11.03 -5.39
C PHE A 132 -5.77 -12.04 -5.76
N PHE A 133 -5.01 -11.78 -6.82
CA PHE A 133 -3.85 -12.58 -7.23
C PHE A 133 -2.53 -12.07 -6.66
N LEU A 134 -2.54 -10.94 -5.97
CA LEU A 134 -1.38 -10.47 -5.24
C LEU A 134 -1.08 -11.40 -4.07
N SER A 135 0.17 -11.79 -3.94
CA SER A 135 0.68 -12.62 -2.86
C SER A 135 1.54 -11.77 -1.91
N GLY A 136 2.04 -12.37 -0.84
CA GLY A 136 2.95 -11.68 0.05
C GLY A 136 2.29 -10.59 0.91
N MET A 137 3.06 -9.56 1.23
CA MET A 137 2.64 -8.43 2.06
C MET A 137 1.62 -7.54 1.34
N GLU A 138 1.87 -7.24 0.06
CA GLU A 138 1.01 -6.41 -0.78
C GLU A 138 -0.40 -7.00 -0.90
N GLY A 139 -0.51 -8.32 -1.03
CA GLY A 139 -1.81 -9.00 -1.04
C GLY A 139 -2.54 -8.83 0.29
N ARG A 140 -1.85 -9.02 1.42
CA ARG A 140 -2.45 -8.87 2.76
C ARG A 140 -2.93 -7.44 3.03
N MET A 141 -2.23 -6.44 2.49
CA MET A 141 -2.60 -5.03 2.67
C MET A 141 -3.72 -4.59 1.72
N LEU A 142 -3.66 -4.99 0.44
CA LEU A 142 -4.53 -4.43 -0.60
C LEU A 142 -5.81 -5.23 -0.84
N VAL A 143 -5.83 -6.53 -0.53
CA VAL A 143 -7.05 -7.36 -0.66
C VAL A 143 -8.21 -6.83 0.19
N PRO A 144 -8.06 -6.44 1.47
CA PRO A 144 -9.14 -5.84 2.25
C PRO A 144 -9.74 -4.58 1.62
N LEU A 145 -8.91 -3.75 0.97
CA LEU A 145 -9.35 -2.58 0.21
C LEU A 145 -10.24 -2.99 -0.98
N GLY A 146 -9.78 -3.97 -1.78
CA GLY A 146 -10.54 -4.49 -2.92
C GLY A 146 -11.85 -5.13 -2.51
N VAL A 147 -11.86 -5.95 -1.45
CA VAL A 147 -13.10 -6.56 -0.91
C VAL A 147 -14.08 -5.49 -0.46
N ALA A 148 -13.63 -4.51 0.32
CA ALA A 148 -14.49 -3.44 0.81
C ALA A 148 -15.09 -2.60 -0.34
N PHE A 149 -14.29 -2.31 -1.37
CA PHE A 149 -14.74 -1.62 -2.58
C PHE A 149 -15.83 -2.43 -3.32
N ILE A 150 -15.60 -3.72 -3.57
CA ILE A 150 -16.55 -4.61 -4.26
C ILE A 150 -17.84 -4.75 -3.47
N VAL A 151 -17.74 -4.99 -2.16
CA VAL A 151 -18.92 -5.10 -1.27
C VAL A 151 -19.72 -3.79 -1.28
N ALA A 152 -19.04 -2.64 -1.25
CA ALA A 152 -19.68 -1.34 -1.32
C ALA A 152 -20.44 -1.13 -2.64
N LEU A 153 -19.86 -1.52 -3.78
CA LEU A 153 -20.53 -1.46 -5.08
C LEU A 153 -21.78 -2.35 -5.14
N PHE A 154 -21.68 -3.61 -4.71
CA PHE A 154 -22.85 -4.50 -4.69
C PHE A 154 -23.93 -3.97 -3.75
N ALA A 155 -23.57 -3.46 -2.57
CA ALA A 155 -24.51 -2.86 -1.65
C ALA A 155 -25.23 -1.66 -2.29
N SER A 156 -24.49 -0.78 -2.99
CA SER A 156 -25.05 0.35 -3.71
C SER A 156 -26.01 -0.08 -4.81
N THR A 157 -25.63 -1.06 -5.62
CA THR A 157 -26.48 -1.59 -6.70
C THR A 157 -27.79 -2.18 -6.15
N ILE A 158 -27.73 -2.94 -5.03
CA ILE A 158 -28.93 -3.46 -4.38
C ILE A 158 -29.82 -2.31 -3.89
N VAL A 159 -29.25 -1.31 -3.23
CA VAL A 159 -29.98 -0.13 -2.73
C VAL A 159 -30.58 0.67 -3.90
N ALA A 160 -29.81 0.87 -4.98
CA ALA A 160 -30.28 1.58 -6.16
C ALA A 160 -31.46 0.86 -6.86
N LEU A 161 -31.39 -0.45 -6.99
CA LEU A 161 -32.44 -1.23 -7.65
C LEU A 161 -33.69 -1.47 -6.79
N THR A 162 -33.62 -1.28 -5.48
CA THR A 162 -34.74 -1.52 -4.57
C THR A 162 -35.31 -0.23 -3.98
N LEU A 163 -34.49 0.51 -3.24
CA LEU A 163 -34.95 1.70 -2.53
C LEU A 163 -35.19 2.90 -3.46
N THR A 164 -34.35 3.11 -4.46
CA THR A 164 -34.43 4.29 -5.33
C THR A 164 -35.76 4.34 -6.08
N PRO A 165 -36.25 3.28 -6.76
CA PRO A 165 -37.56 3.29 -7.41
C PRO A 165 -38.71 3.58 -6.43
N VAL A 166 -38.64 3.01 -5.22
CA VAL A 166 -39.65 3.24 -4.18
C VAL A 166 -39.68 4.70 -3.76
N LEU A 167 -38.53 5.30 -3.46
CA LEU A 167 -38.43 6.71 -3.10
C LEU A 167 -38.88 7.63 -4.25
N CYS A 168 -38.54 7.29 -5.50
CA CYS A 168 -39.01 8.02 -6.68
C CYS A 168 -40.54 8.00 -6.78
N SER A 169 -41.18 6.87 -6.54
CA SER A 169 -42.64 6.75 -6.59
C SER A 169 -43.34 7.63 -5.55
N TYR A 170 -42.79 7.70 -4.32
CA TYR A 170 -43.35 8.50 -3.24
C TYR A 170 -43.05 10.02 -3.39
N LEU A 171 -41.80 10.38 -3.68
CA LEU A 171 -41.34 11.75 -3.63
C LEU A 171 -41.58 12.54 -4.95
N LEU A 172 -41.54 11.85 -6.10
CA LEU A 172 -41.70 12.45 -7.41
C LEU A 172 -43.14 12.32 -7.95
N GLY A 173 -43.93 11.37 -7.43
CA GLY A 173 -45.31 11.13 -7.84
C GLY A 173 -46.31 12.20 -7.40
N SER A 174 -46.03 12.91 -6.32
CA SER A 174 -46.98 13.79 -5.60
C SER A 174 -47.13 15.22 -6.17
N ASN A 175 -46.55 15.60 -7.31
CA ASN A 175 -46.57 16.97 -7.78
C ASN A 175 -47.86 17.33 -8.55
N LYS A 176 -48.79 17.93 -7.85
CA LYS A 176 -50.00 18.57 -8.42
C LYS A 176 -49.75 19.98 -9.05
N THR A 177 -48.53 20.47 -9.01
CA THR A 177 -48.20 21.81 -9.54
C THR A 177 -47.70 21.74 -10.99
N ASN A 178 -48.38 22.45 -11.87
CA ASN A 178 -48.04 22.67 -13.30
C ASN A 178 -46.75 23.50 -13.52
N LYS A 179 -45.78 23.46 -12.63
CA LYS A 179 -44.49 24.11 -12.89
C LYS A 179 -43.69 23.27 -13.88
N GLU A 180 -43.41 23.86 -15.05
CA GLU A 180 -42.42 23.30 -15.99
C GLU A 180 -41.17 22.91 -15.23
N LEU A 181 -40.83 21.65 -15.30
CA LEU A 181 -39.59 21.11 -14.74
C LEU A 181 -38.44 21.63 -15.62
N LYS A 182 -37.87 22.78 -15.26
CA LYS A 182 -36.75 23.40 -15.98
C LYS A 182 -35.48 22.60 -15.67
N GLU A 183 -34.68 22.36 -16.71
CA GLU A 183 -33.33 21.82 -16.53
C GLU A 183 -32.47 22.76 -15.69
N ALA A 184 -31.55 22.22 -14.89
CA ALA A 184 -30.63 23.03 -14.10
C ALA A 184 -29.85 24.02 -14.99
N PRO A 185 -29.66 25.28 -14.56
CA PRO A 185 -28.96 26.29 -15.36
C PRO A 185 -27.56 25.84 -15.78
N VAL A 186 -26.84 25.18 -14.89
CA VAL A 186 -25.48 24.62 -15.14
C VAL A 186 -25.54 23.56 -16.22
N ALA A 187 -26.48 22.63 -16.14
CA ALA A 187 -26.65 21.56 -17.11
C ALA A 187 -26.96 22.11 -18.51
N ARG A 188 -27.81 23.13 -18.60
CA ARG A 188 -28.13 23.78 -19.87
C ARG A 188 -26.95 24.53 -20.48
N TRP A 189 -26.19 25.24 -19.67
CA TRP A 189 -24.99 25.94 -20.10
C TRP A 189 -23.94 24.95 -20.63
N MET A 190 -23.71 23.85 -19.91
CA MET A 190 -22.77 22.82 -20.32
C MET A 190 -23.21 22.09 -21.60
N LYS A 191 -24.51 21.78 -21.77
CA LYS A 191 -25.04 21.21 -23.00
C LYS A 191 -24.76 22.09 -24.20
N GLY A 192 -24.94 23.42 -24.07
CA GLY A 192 -24.68 24.37 -25.16
C GLY A 192 -23.21 24.45 -25.58
N ILE A 193 -22.27 24.33 -24.63
CA ILE A 193 -20.85 24.27 -24.94
C ILE A 193 -20.50 22.90 -25.60
N TYR A 194 -21.01 21.82 -25.00
CA TYR A 194 -20.73 20.47 -25.48
C TYR A 194 -21.26 20.21 -26.88
N GLU A 195 -22.45 20.69 -27.21
CA GLU A 195 -23.05 20.56 -28.57
C GLU A 195 -22.15 21.19 -29.63
N LYS A 196 -21.62 22.40 -29.38
CA LYS A 196 -20.67 23.07 -30.28
C LYS A 196 -19.35 22.30 -30.39
N ALA A 197 -18.82 21.79 -29.28
CA ALA A 197 -17.60 20.99 -29.26
C ALA A 197 -17.80 19.68 -30.01
N LEU A 198 -18.92 18.98 -29.77
CA LEU A 198 -19.24 17.71 -30.41
C LEU A 198 -19.39 17.85 -31.94
N THR A 199 -20.10 18.86 -32.39
CA THR A 199 -20.26 19.14 -33.84
C THR A 199 -18.94 19.49 -34.50
N TRP A 200 -18.07 20.24 -33.81
CA TRP A 200 -16.71 20.51 -34.31
C TRP A 200 -15.86 19.24 -34.41
N VAL A 201 -15.88 18.41 -33.36
CA VAL A 201 -15.17 17.10 -33.31
C VAL A 201 -15.64 16.18 -34.44
N LEU A 202 -16.96 16.09 -34.66
CA LEU A 202 -17.53 15.26 -35.72
C LEU A 202 -17.20 15.79 -37.12
N ALA A 203 -17.05 17.10 -37.28
CA ALA A 203 -16.61 17.71 -38.54
C ALA A 203 -15.11 17.46 -38.80
N HIS A 204 -14.28 17.40 -37.75
CA HIS A 204 -12.81 17.27 -37.85
C HIS A 204 -12.30 15.91 -37.34
N LYS A 205 -12.96 14.81 -37.71
CA LYS A 205 -12.68 13.45 -37.20
C LYS A 205 -11.20 13.04 -37.29
N ARG A 206 -10.52 13.38 -38.41
CA ARG A 206 -9.09 13.00 -38.61
C ARG A 206 -8.17 13.75 -37.64
N VAL A 207 -8.43 15.03 -37.40
CA VAL A 207 -7.64 15.86 -36.45
C VAL A 207 -7.84 15.33 -35.04
N THR A 208 -9.08 15.10 -34.65
CA THR A 208 -9.40 14.58 -33.30
C THR A 208 -8.78 13.22 -33.05
N LEU A 209 -8.93 12.28 -34.00
CA LEU A 209 -8.35 10.94 -33.85
C LEU A 209 -6.82 11.01 -33.85
N GLY A 210 -6.20 11.79 -34.74
CA GLY A 210 -4.76 11.99 -34.80
C GLY A 210 -4.18 12.61 -33.52
N SER A 211 -4.83 13.65 -32.98
CA SER A 211 -4.39 14.27 -31.72
C SER A 211 -4.54 13.33 -30.52
N THR A 212 -5.61 12.54 -30.46
CA THR A 212 -5.81 11.54 -29.39
C THR A 212 -4.74 10.44 -29.45
N ILE A 213 -4.48 9.90 -30.63
CA ILE A 213 -3.41 8.88 -30.79
C ILE A 213 -2.05 9.49 -30.44
N GLY A 214 -1.78 10.72 -30.89
CA GLY A 214 -0.55 11.43 -30.57
C GLY A 214 -0.37 11.62 -29.06
N LEU A 215 -1.40 12.10 -28.35
CA LEU A 215 -1.38 12.23 -26.89
C LEU A 215 -1.20 10.88 -26.18
N PHE A 216 -1.84 9.81 -26.68
CA PHE A 216 -1.67 8.48 -26.12
C PHE A 216 -0.24 7.96 -26.28
N VAL A 217 0.37 8.14 -27.44
CA VAL A 217 1.77 7.76 -27.67
C VAL A 217 2.71 8.54 -26.76
N VAL A 218 2.48 9.86 -26.59
CA VAL A 218 3.24 10.69 -25.65
C VAL A 218 3.04 10.19 -24.21
N ALA A 219 1.81 9.96 -23.79
CA ALA A 219 1.52 9.44 -22.45
C ALA A 219 2.17 8.07 -22.21
N LEU A 220 2.15 7.19 -23.20
CA LEU A 220 2.80 5.89 -23.11
C LEU A 220 4.33 6.03 -23.00
N GLY A 221 4.92 6.92 -23.79
CA GLY A 221 6.36 7.25 -23.70
C GLY A 221 6.72 7.77 -22.30
N VAL A 222 5.95 8.71 -21.78
CA VAL A 222 6.12 9.27 -20.44
C VAL A 222 5.92 8.21 -19.36
N PHE A 223 4.95 7.31 -19.50
CA PHE A 223 4.71 6.23 -18.53
C PHE A 223 5.94 5.32 -18.33
N PHE A 224 6.70 5.07 -19.41
CA PHE A 224 7.92 4.26 -19.33
C PHE A 224 9.12 5.04 -18.75
N THR A 225 9.06 6.38 -18.70
CA THR A 225 10.10 7.21 -18.08
C THR A 225 9.81 7.52 -16.62
N LEU A 226 8.58 7.30 -16.15
CA LEU A 226 8.22 7.47 -14.74
C LEU A 226 8.98 6.48 -13.86
N GLY A 227 9.45 6.96 -12.73
CA GLY A 227 10.03 6.14 -11.69
C GLY A 227 9.06 5.06 -11.20
N ARG A 228 9.59 4.02 -10.57
CA ARG A 228 8.79 2.94 -10.00
C ARG A 228 9.12 2.72 -8.54
N SER A 229 8.06 2.65 -7.72
CA SER A 229 8.16 2.36 -6.30
C SER A 229 7.22 1.20 -5.92
N PHE A 230 7.52 0.56 -4.80
CA PHE A 230 6.67 -0.51 -4.27
C PHE A 230 5.43 0.06 -3.59
N LEU A 231 5.63 0.73 -2.47
CA LEU A 231 4.61 1.44 -1.72
C LEU A 231 5.01 2.91 -1.58
N PRO A 232 4.06 3.83 -1.45
CA PRO A 232 4.36 5.20 -1.11
C PRO A 232 5.01 5.26 0.28
N SER A 233 5.82 6.28 0.52
CA SER A 233 6.44 6.46 1.83
C SER A 233 5.37 6.76 2.88
N PHE A 234 5.37 5.98 3.96
CA PHE A 234 4.48 6.22 5.10
C PHE A 234 4.91 7.47 5.89
N ASN A 235 3.94 8.16 6.44
CA ASN A 235 4.19 9.24 7.40
C ASN A 235 3.63 8.82 8.76
N GLU A 236 4.48 8.21 9.57
CA GLU A 236 4.09 7.64 10.85
C GLU A 236 4.24 8.62 12.02
N GLY A 237 4.81 9.82 11.74
CA GLY A 237 5.07 10.83 12.77
C GLY A 237 6.14 10.43 13.79
N SER A 238 6.92 9.38 13.50
CA SER A 238 8.00 8.92 14.36
C SER A 238 9.12 8.33 13.51
N PHE A 239 10.36 8.56 13.88
CA PHE A 239 11.51 7.85 13.35
C PHE A 239 11.81 6.62 14.19
N THR A 240 12.20 5.53 13.53
CA THR A 240 12.89 4.40 14.14
C THR A 240 14.30 4.38 13.59
N ILE A 241 15.27 4.70 14.44
CA ILE A 241 16.67 4.88 14.07
C ILE A 241 17.48 3.73 14.67
N ASN A 242 18.17 2.97 13.82
CA ASN A 242 19.08 1.93 14.28
C ASN A 242 20.50 2.43 14.21
N ILE A 243 21.22 2.27 15.31
CA ILE A 243 22.64 2.58 15.44
C ILE A 243 23.37 1.27 15.71
N SER A 244 24.15 0.83 14.75
CA SER A 244 24.88 -0.44 14.82
C SER A 244 26.37 -0.16 14.90
N SER A 245 26.96 -0.39 16.08
CA SER A 245 28.39 -0.31 16.32
C SER A 245 29.10 -1.61 15.92
N LEU A 246 30.42 -1.62 15.97
CA LEU A 246 31.20 -2.82 15.68
C LEU A 246 30.85 -3.97 16.64
N PRO A 247 30.72 -5.20 16.13
CA PRO A 247 30.56 -6.38 16.99
C PRO A 247 31.74 -6.52 17.96
N GLY A 248 31.45 -6.86 19.22
CA GLY A 248 32.47 -6.97 20.29
C GLY A 248 32.61 -5.73 21.16
N ILE A 249 31.94 -4.62 20.83
CA ILE A 249 31.84 -3.46 21.72
C ILE A 249 31.12 -3.85 23.01
N SER A 250 31.49 -3.22 24.14
CA SER A 250 30.78 -3.41 25.39
C SER A 250 29.41 -2.73 25.40
N LEU A 251 28.49 -3.20 26.24
CA LEU A 251 27.19 -2.56 26.42
C LEU A 251 27.34 -1.08 26.87
N GLU A 252 28.35 -0.82 27.71
CA GLU A 252 28.63 0.53 28.21
C GLU A 252 28.99 1.48 27.06
N GLU A 253 29.91 1.10 26.17
CA GLU A 253 30.31 1.93 25.03
C GLU A 253 29.15 2.07 24.00
N SER A 254 28.41 1.02 23.74
CA SER A 254 27.21 1.08 22.92
C SER A 254 26.17 2.05 23.50
N ASN A 255 26.02 2.04 24.83
CA ASN A 255 25.15 2.95 25.55
C ASN A 255 25.62 4.43 25.45
N LYS A 256 26.92 4.70 25.51
CA LYS A 256 27.48 6.04 25.31
C LYS A 256 27.21 6.58 23.90
N MET A 257 27.37 5.73 22.88
CA MET A 257 27.04 6.10 21.49
C MET A 257 25.57 6.41 21.32
N GLY A 258 24.70 5.56 21.90
CA GLY A 258 23.27 5.78 21.87
C GLY A 258 22.86 7.08 22.59
N HIS A 259 23.49 7.39 23.73
CA HIS A 259 23.23 8.65 24.45
C HIS A 259 23.65 9.88 23.62
N ARG A 260 24.79 9.79 22.93
CA ARG A 260 25.20 10.85 22.03
C ARG A 260 24.19 11.11 20.90
N ALA A 261 23.59 10.04 20.38
CA ALA A 261 22.54 10.18 19.37
C ALA A 261 21.26 10.83 19.95
N GLU A 262 20.87 10.48 21.18
CA GLU A 262 19.74 11.13 21.88
C GLU A 262 19.99 12.65 22.01
N GLU A 263 21.18 13.05 22.45
CA GLU A 263 21.56 14.47 22.55
C GLU A 263 21.42 15.20 21.21
N LEU A 264 21.94 14.61 20.13
CA LEU A 264 21.90 15.19 18.79
C LEU A 264 20.44 15.31 18.29
N LEU A 265 19.63 14.28 18.46
CA LEU A 265 18.24 14.28 18.06
C LEU A 265 17.43 15.35 18.80
N MET A 266 17.65 15.51 20.10
CA MET A 266 16.97 16.54 20.91
C MET A 266 17.36 17.98 20.54
N THR A 267 18.38 18.18 19.69
CA THR A 267 18.66 19.51 19.11
C THR A 267 17.76 19.87 17.93
N ILE A 268 16.94 18.95 17.46
CA ILE A 268 16.05 19.13 16.30
C ILE A 268 14.69 19.60 16.80
N PRO A 269 14.20 20.79 16.40
CA PRO A 269 12.98 21.38 16.97
C PRO A 269 11.69 20.59 16.74
N GLU A 270 11.65 19.73 15.71
CA GLU A 270 10.51 18.89 15.35
C GLU A 270 10.44 17.62 16.19
N ILE A 271 11.54 17.18 16.80
CA ILE A 271 11.58 15.99 17.65
C ILE A 271 11.10 16.35 19.05
N GLN A 272 10.06 15.66 19.50
CA GLN A 272 9.41 15.94 20.78
C GLN A 272 10.06 15.21 21.95
N THR A 273 10.32 13.94 21.77
CA THR A 273 10.91 13.05 22.77
C THR A 273 11.77 11.99 22.05
N VAL A 274 12.64 11.36 22.81
CA VAL A 274 13.47 10.26 22.32
C VAL A 274 13.42 9.12 23.34
N ALA A 275 13.20 7.90 22.86
CA ALA A 275 13.27 6.70 23.67
C ALA A 275 14.20 5.68 22.99
N ARG A 276 15.15 5.14 23.75
CA ARG A 276 16.15 4.23 23.23
C ARG A 276 16.16 2.90 23.99
N LYS A 277 16.36 1.83 23.26
CA LYS A 277 16.73 0.52 23.79
C LYS A 277 18.09 0.13 23.22
N THR A 278 19.00 -0.28 24.08
CA THR A 278 20.36 -0.70 23.71
C THR A 278 20.62 -2.11 24.20
N GLY A 279 21.13 -2.96 23.30
CA GLY A 279 21.47 -4.31 23.61
C GLY A 279 20.30 -5.28 23.54
N ARG A 280 20.50 -6.44 24.16
CA ARG A 280 19.62 -7.60 24.05
C ARG A 280 18.51 -7.57 25.11
N ALA A 281 17.27 -7.72 24.69
CA ALA A 281 16.17 -8.08 25.57
C ALA A 281 16.13 -9.60 25.79
N GLU A 282 15.91 -10.04 27.02
CA GLU A 282 15.93 -11.48 27.35
C GLU A 282 14.71 -12.24 26.82
N LEU A 283 13.58 -11.55 26.62
CA LEU A 283 12.30 -12.14 26.21
C LEU A 283 11.87 -11.75 24.79
N ASP A 284 12.73 -11.12 24.01
CA ASP A 284 12.44 -10.69 22.66
C ASP A 284 13.02 -11.67 21.65
N GLU A 285 12.16 -12.22 20.77
CA GLU A 285 12.57 -13.10 19.67
C GLU A 285 13.45 -12.37 18.64
N HIS A 286 13.32 -11.04 18.56
CA HIS A 286 14.11 -10.17 17.68
C HIS A 286 15.29 -9.50 18.39
N ALA A 287 15.86 -10.18 19.38
CA ALA A 287 16.94 -9.66 20.19
C ALA A 287 18.13 -9.18 19.35
N LEU A 288 18.40 -7.88 19.42
CA LEU A 288 19.58 -7.26 18.84
C LEU A 288 20.82 -7.52 19.71
N GLY A 289 22.01 -7.50 19.10
CA GLY A 289 23.26 -7.61 19.85
C GLY A 289 23.51 -6.38 20.73
N VAL A 290 24.39 -6.51 21.71
CA VAL A 290 24.79 -5.39 22.61
C VAL A 290 25.37 -4.18 21.86
N ASN A 291 25.81 -4.40 20.64
CA ASN A 291 26.35 -3.37 19.75
C ASN A 291 25.28 -2.59 18.97
N VAL A 292 24.00 -2.84 19.21
CA VAL A 292 22.90 -2.18 18.48
C VAL A 292 22.02 -1.40 19.44
N SER A 293 21.72 -0.16 19.07
CA SER A 293 20.71 0.68 19.71
C SER A 293 19.59 0.97 18.73
N GLU A 294 18.34 0.87 19.18
CA GLU A 294 17.16 1.30 18.43
C GLU A 294 16.51 2.47 19.15
N ILE A 295 16.32 3.56 18.41
CA ILE A 295 15.79 4.82 18.93
C ILE A 295 14.45 5.10 18.28
N GLU A 296 13.43 5.33 19.09
CA GLU A 296 12.15 5.88 18.67
C GLU A 296 12.15 7.39 18.94
N ALA A 297 11.90 8.18 17.91
CA ALA A 297 11.90 9.64 17.98
C ALA A 297 10.63 10.21 17.29
N PRO A 298 9.53 10.39 18.05
CA PRO A 298 8.34 11.06 17.56
C PRO A 298 8.65 12.50 17.15
N PHE A 299 8.11 12.92 15.99
CA PHE A 299 8.29 14.26 15.48
C PHE A 299 6.98 14.88 14.99
N GLU A 300 6.93 16.20 14.98
CA GLU A 300 5.86 16.98 14.40
C GLU A 300 6.44 17.98 13.40
N LEU A 301 6.05 17.85 12.12
CA LEU A 301 6.50 18.75 11.05
C LEU A 301 6.02 20.18 11.33
N LYS A 302 6.93 21.14 11.21
CA LYS A 302 6.66 22.57 11.36
C LYS A 302 6.76 23.25 9.98
N ASP A 303 7.85 23.95 9.74
CA ASP A 303 8.03 24.75 8.53
C ASP A 303 8.77 23.98 7.41
N ARG A 304 9.41 22.86 7.75
CA ARG A 304 10.22 22.05 6.84
C ARG A 304 9.45 20.86 6.30
N SER A 305 9.79 20.43 5.09
CA SER A 305 9.33 19.16 4.55
C SER A 305 9.94 17.98 5.30
N ARG A 306 9.31 16.82 5.19
CA ARG A 306 9.83 15.58 5.78
C ARG A 306 11.21 15.20 5.23
N SER A 307 11.46 15.39 3.93
CA SER A 307 12.74 15.09 3.31
C SER A 307 13.86 15.95 3.88
N GLU A 308 13.61 17.24 4.11
CA GLU A 308 14.56 18.14 4.75
C GLU A 308 14.84 17.75 6.21
N LEU A 309 13.81 17.33 6.94
CA LEU A 309 13.97 16.83 8.32
C LEU A 309 14.82 15.55 8.35
N VAL A 310 14.56 14.59 7.47
CA VAL A 310 15.36 13.35 7.35
C VAL A 310 16.80 13.66 6.99
N ALA A 311 17.04 14.62 6.09
CA ALA A 311 18.40 15.05 5.72
C ALA A 311 19.15 15.65 6.91
N ASP A 312 18.52 16.52 7.71
CA ASP A 312 19.10 17.10 8.94
C ASP A 312 19.41 16.01 10.00
N VAL A 313 18.47 15.07 10.21
CA VAL A 313 18.70 13.92 11.12
C VAL A 313 19.92 13.11 10.64
N ARG A 314 20.01 12.83 9.34
CA ARG A 314 21.11 12.06 8.75
C ARG A 314 22.45 12.79 8.89
N GLU A 315 22.48 14.09 8.62
CA GLU A 315 23.69 14.92 8.77
C GLU A 315 24.19 14.92 10.22
N LYS A 316 23.30 15.19 11.18
CA LYS A 316 23.67 15.23 12.61
C LYS A 316 24.15 13.90 13.12
N LEU A 317 23.40 12.82 12.86
CA LEU A 317 23.78 11.50 13.32
C LEU A 317 25.02 10.96 12.60
N GLY A 318 25.28 11.37 11.36
CA GLY A 318 26.49 11.03 10.59
C GLY A 318 27.80 11.51 11.26
N THR A 319 27.70 12.42 12.24
CA THR A 319 28.86 12.85 13.05
C THR A 319 29.29 11.79 14.07
N ILE A 320 28.50 10.77 14.33
CA ILE A 320 28.84 9.68 15.25
C ILE A 320 29.78 8.71 14.53
N THR A 321 31.04 8.70 14.92
CA THR A 321 32.05 7.82 14.33
C THR A 321 31.98 6.41 14.89
N GLY A 322 32.24 5.41 14.04
CA GLY A 322 32.31 4.00 14.45
C GLY A 322 30.94 3.30 14.56
N ALA A 323 29.88 3.92 14.08
CA ALA A 323 28.55 3.34 14.00
C ALA A 323 27.95 3.45 12.59
N ASN A 324 27.19 2.46 12.19
CA ASN A 324 26.32 2.53 11.02
C ASN A 324 24.93 2.99 11.50
N ILE A 325 24.34 3.92 10.77
CA ILE A 325 23.07 4.53 11.11
C ILE A 325 22.07 4.24 9.98
N GLU A 326 20.92 3.71 10.34
CA GLU A 326 19.79 3.47 9.45
C GLU A 326 18.59 4.25 9.97
N ILE A 327 18.02 5.11 9.13
CA ILE A 327 16.88 5.94 9.48
C ILE A 327 15.64 5.41 8.76
N GLY A 328 14.63 5.05 9.50
CA GLY A 328 13.36 4.57 8.99
C GLY A 328 12.19 5.02 9.87
N GLN A 329 11.09 4.33 9.74
CA GLN A 329 9.89 4.53 10.54
C GLN A 329 9.37 3.20 11.06
N PRO A 330 8.57 3.16 12.13
CA PRO A 330 8.18 1.92 12.82
C PRO A 330 7.56 0.85 11.91
N ILE A 331 6.58 1.21 11.07
CA ILE A 331 5.90 0.27 10.16
C ILE A 331 6.78 -0.03 8.95
N SER A 332 7.39 0.99 8.35
CA SER A 332 8.27 0.82 7.18
C SER A 332 9.41 -0.14 7.48
N HIS A 333 10.10 0.01 8.62
CA HIS A 333 11.16 -0.90 9.05
C HIS A 333 10.68 -2.35 9.22
N ARG A 334 9.46 -2.54 9.74
CA ARG A 334 8.89 -3.88 9.88
C ARG A 334 8.55 -4.49 8.53
N ILE A 335 8.00 -3.70 7.61
CA ILE A 335 7.71 -4.14 6.25
C ILE A 335 9.01 -4.58 5.57
N ASP A 336 10.05 -3.74 5.60
CA ASP A 336 11.35 -4.05 4.99
C ASP A 336 11.98 -5.30 5.60
N ALA A 337 11.96 -5.43 6.93
CA ALA A 337 12.46 -6.60 7.63
C ALA A 337 11.70 -7.89 7.25
N MET A 338 10.39 -7.82 7.05
CA MET A 338 9.58 -8.96 6.62
C MET A 338 9.83 -9.35 5.15
N LEU A 339 10.12 -8.38 4.28
CA LEU A 339 10.38 -8.63 2.85
C LEU A 339 11.76 -9.21 2.59
N SER A 340 12.78 -8.75 3.30
CA SER A 340 14.18 -9.06 2.98
C SER A 340 15.01 -9.58 4.14
N GLY A 341 14.49 -9.52 5.36
CA GLY A 341 15.24 -9.79 6.59
C GLY A 341 16.17 -8.64 7.01
N THR A 342 16.08 -7.50 6.31
CA THR A 342 16.80 -6.25 6.64
C THR A 342 15.83 -5.11 6.82
N LYS A 343 16.24 -4.06 7.53
CA LYS A 343 15.41 -2.88 7.79
C LYS A 343 15.55 -1.79 6.72
N ALA A 344 16.02 -2.15 5.51
CA ALA A 344 16.29 -1.23 4.41
C ALA A 344 15.51 -1.59 3.14
N ASN A 345 15.29 -0.60 2.28
CA ASN A 345 14.49 -0.76 1.05
C ASN A 345 15.11 -1.73 0.04
N ILE A 346 16.46 -1.76 -0.03
CA ILE A 346 17.23 -2.60 -0.94
C ILE A 346 18.06 -3.58 -0.11
N ALA A 347 17.98 -4.86 -0.45
CA ALA A 347 18.81 -5.92 0.09
C ALA A 347 19.58 -6.60 -1.04
N ILE A 348 20.89 -6.42 -1.07
CA ILE A 348 21.80 -7.13 -1.98
C ILE A 348 22.30 -8.34 -1.21
N LYS A 349 21.77 -9.51 -1.52
CA LYS A 349 22.09 -10.78 -0.84
C LYS A 349 23.24 -11.45 -1.55
N LEU A 350 24.39 -11.50 -0.92
CA LEU A 350 25.57 -12.20 -1.43
C LEU A 350 25.64 -13.60 -0.80
N PHE A 351 25.58 -14.63 -1.63
CA PHE A 351 25.67 -16.02 -1.22
C PHE A 351 27.06 -16.59 -1.48
N GLY A 352 27.53 -17.45 -0.57
CA GLY A 352 28.82 -18.12 -0.68
C GLY A 352 29.11 -19.00 0.52
N ASP A 353 30.24 -19.69 0.50
CA ASP A 353 30.61 -20.67 1.54
C ASP A 353 31.49 -20.06 2.64
N ASP A 354 32.31 -19.05 2.32
CA ASP A 354 33.27 -18.41 3.23
C ASP A 354 32.78 -17.03 3.66
N LEU A 355 32.51 -16.84 4.95
CA LEU A 355 31.98 -15.58 5.52
C LEU A 355 32.97 -14.43 5.38
N ASN A 356 34.27 -14.67 5.57
CA ASN A 356 35.30 -13.64 5.48
C ASN A 356 35.47 -13.16 4.04
N LYS A 357 35.44 -14.08 3.08
CA LYS A 357 35.47 -13.77 1.66
C LYS A 357 34.21 -13.01 1.22
N MET A 358 33.02 -13.44 1.69
CA MET A 358 31.77 -12.73 1.45
C MET A 358 31.82 -11.31 2.02
N PHE A 359 32.36 -11.12 3.23
CA PHE A 359 32.50 -9.80 3.83
C PHE A 359 33.45 -8.89 3.03
N SER A 360 34.58 -9.44 2.56
CA SER A 360 35.49 -8.73 1.68
C SER A 360 34.83 -8.29 0.37
N LEU A 361 34.11 -9.22 -0.29
CA LEU A 361 33.33 -8.94 -1.50
C LEU A 361 32.20 -7.93 -1.23
N GLY A 362 31.52 -8.03 -0.09
CA GLY A 362 30.50 -7.08 0.34
C GLY A 362 31.04 -5.66 0.47
N ASN A 363 32.24 -5.49 1.01
CA ASN A 363 32.91 -4.20 1.09
C ASN A 363 33.36 -3.68 -0.29
N GLN A 364 33.76 -4.56 -1.21
CA GLN A 364 34.03 -4.18 -2.60
C GLN A 364 32.76 -3.70 -3.29
N ILE A 365 31.64 -4.41 -3.10
CA ILE A 365 30.33 -3.99 -3.62
C ILE A 365 29.95 -2.64 -3.03
N LYS A 366 30.05 -2.48 -1.70
CA LYS A 366 29.78 -1.20 -1.02
C LYS A 366 30.61 -0.06 -1.63
N GLY A 367 31.91 -0.27 -1.84
CA GLY A 367 32.78 0.73 -2.47
C GLY A 367 32.37 1.06 -3.90
N ALA A 368 31.95 0.06 -4.67
CA ALA A 368 31.55 0.24 -6.06
C ALA A 368 30.22 1.01 -6.25
N ILE A 369 29.31 0.96 -5.27
CA ILE A 369 27.96 1.55 -5.39
C ILE A 369 27.76 2.80 -4.50
N SER A 370 28.73 3.16 -3.69
CA SER A 370 28.62 4.26 -2.71
C SER A 370 28.41 5.65 -3.34
N ASP A 371 28.86 5.85 -4.57
CA ASP A 371 28.76 7.09 -5.33
C ASP A 371 27.52 7.17 -6.24
N ILE A 372 26.68 6.14 -6.27
CA ILE A 372 25.46 6.12 -7.08
C ILE A 372 24.46 7.11 -6.49
N PRO A 373 23.99 8.11 -7.26
CA PRO A 373 22.98 9.05 -6.79
C PRO A 373 21.71 8.33 -6.37
N GLY A 374 21.18 8.66 -5.20
CA GLY A 374 19.98 8.05 -4.65
C GLY A 374 20.23 6.85 -3.70
N VAL A 375 21.47 6.37 -3.59
CA VAL A 375 21.85 5.38 -2.57
C VAL A 375 22.12 6.10 -1.25
N ALA A 376 21.42 5.69 -0.20
CA ALA A 376 21.57 6.22 1.16
C ALA A 376 21.69 5.07 2.18
N ASP A 377 22.23 5.39 3.37
CA ASP A 377 22.33 4.46 4.51
C ASP A 377 22.97 3.11 4.13
N LEU A 378 23.98 3.15 3.24
CA LEU A 378 24.62 1.96 2.67
C LEU A 378 25.45 1.22 3.71
N ASN A 379 25.07 -0.01 4.02
CA ASN A 379 25.70 -0.83 5.03
C ASN A 379 26.00 -2.24 4.53
N VAL A 380 27.04 -2.86 5.07
CA VAL A 380 27.37 -4.29 4.89
C VAL A 380 27.18 -4.98 6.23
N GLU A 381 26.49 -6.10 6.25
CA GLU A 381 26.34 -6.93 7.43
C GLU A 381 27.71 -7.27 8.00
N GLN A 382 27.93 -6.89 9.26
CA GLN A 382 29.23 -7.00 9.91
C GLN A 382 29.55 -8.47 10.23
N GLN A 383 30.64 -8.97 9.67
CA GLN A 383 31.13 -10.33 9.89
C GLN A 383 32.49 -10.33 10.63
N ILE A 384 32.65 -9.39 11.57
CA ILE A 384 33.84 -9.34 12.42
C ILE A 384 33.77 -10.51 13.41
N GLU A 385 34.84 -11.30 13.44
CA GLU A 385 34.96 -12.36 14.40
C GLU A 385 35.00 -11.81 15.84
N ARG A 386 34.22 -12.42 16.71
CA ARG A 386 34.10 -12.03 18.13
C ARG A 386 34.91 -12.96 18.99
N PRO A 387 35.60 -12.44 20.02
CA PRO A 387 36.15 -13.28 21.07
C PRO A 387 35.05 -14.12 21.72
N GLN A 388 35.23 -15.41 21.77
CA GLN A 388 34.31 -16.37 22.38
C GLN A 388 35.05 -17.23 23.39
N LEU A 389 34.39 -17.51 24.49
CA LEU A 389 34.91 -18.48 25.45
C LEU A 389 34.45 -19.87 25.04
N LYS A 390 35.42 -20.72 24.65
CA LYS A 390 35.16 -22.11 24.30
C LYS A 390 35.54 -23.00 25.46
N ILE A 391 34.56 -23.74 26.01
CA ILE A 391 34.75 -24.71 27.07
C ILE A 391 34.61 -26.11 26.46
N GLN A 392 35.71 -26.78 26.26
CA GLN A 392 35.77 -28.07 25.59
C GLN A 392 35.95 -29.19 26.58
N PRO A 393 34.99 -30.11 26.75
CA PRO A 393 35.09 -31.19 27.73
C PRO A 393 36.21 -32.19 27.36
N LYS A 394 37.02 -32.57 28.33
CA LYS A 394 38.00 -33.63 28.23
C LYS A 394 37.32 -34.96 28.61
N ARG A 395 36.83 -35.68 27.63
CA ARG A 395 35.97 -36.86 27.84
C ARG A 395 36.59 -37.93 28.73
N GLU A 396 37.89 -38.18 28.57
CA GLU A 396 38.63 -39.13 29.40
C GLU A 396 38.67 -38.73 30.88
N MET A 397 38.82 -37.41 31.13
CA MET A 397 38.84 -36.90 32.49
C MET A 397 37.43 -36.89 33.10
N LEU A 398 36.40 -36.54 32.31
CA LEU A 398 35.02 -36.67 32.77
C LEU A 398 34.70 -38.10 33.20
N ALA A 399 35.06 -39.09 32.37
CA ALA A 399 34.88 -40.51 32.71
C ALA A 399 35.66 -40.91 33.95
N LYS A 400 36.91 -40.44 34.12
CA LYS A 400 37.75 -40.73 35.30
C LYS A 400 37.13 -40.20 36.59
N PHE A 401 36.43 -39.05 36.54
CA PHE A 401 35.76 -38.43 37.70
C PHE A 401 34.28 -38.83 37.80
N GLY A 402 33.79 -39.71 36.94
CA GLY A 402 32.42 -40.21 36.94
C GLY A 402 31.37 -39.16 36.53
N ILE A 403 31.78 -38.09 35.84
CA ILE A 403 30.91 -37.02 35.42
C ILE A 403 30.39 -37.33 34.01
N THR A 404 29.09 -37.31 33.81
CA THR A 404 28.52 -37.48 32.46
C THR A 404 28.55 -36.17 31.69
N LEU A 405 28.51 -36.24 30.37
CA LEU A 405 28.48 -35.03 29.51
C LEU A 405 27.26 -34.14 29.74
N PRO A 406 26.05 -34.66 29.99
CA PRO A 406 24.89 -33.85 30.37
C PRO A 406 25.09 -33.09 31.69
N GLU A 407 25.60 -33.76 32.72
CA GLU A 407 25.87 -33.11 34.04
C GLU A 407 26.92 -32.00 33.89
N PHE A 408 27.99 -32.28 33.12
CA PHE A 408 28.99 -31.26 32.79
C PHE A 408 28.37 -30.04 32.07
N SER A 409 27.53 -30.27 31.04
CA SER A 409 26.88 -29.23 30.29
C SER A 409 25.92 -28.43 31.18
N GLU A 410 25.15 -29.11 32.04
CA GLU A 410 24.28 -28.46 33.00
C GLU A 410 25.07 -27.60 33.99
N TYR A 411 26.17 -28.11 34.51
CA TYR A 411 27.03 -27.33 35.40
C TYR A 411 27.53 -26.04 34.73
N VAL A 412 28.05 -26.14 33.51
CA VAL A 412 28.55 -24.99 32.75
C VAL A 412 27.43 -23.97 32.52
N ASN A 413 26.22 -24.43 32.15
CA ASN A 413 25.06 -23.55 31.95
C ASN A 413 24.66 -22.86 33.24
N VAL A 414 24.53 -23.59 34.34
CA VAL A 414 24.17 -23.00 35.66
C VAL A 414 25.24 -22.01 36.12
N ALA A 415 26.51 -22.38 35.99
CA ALA A 415 27.61 -21.54 36.44
C ALA A 415 27.73 -20.23 35.67
N LEU A 416 27.60 -20.25 34.34
CA LEU A 416 27.88 -19.10 33.48
C LEU A 416 26.60 -18.34 33.06
N ALA A 417 25.57 -19.02 32.58
CA ALA A 417 24.33 -18.40 32.13
C ALA A 417 23.30 -18.23 33.26
N GLY A 418 23.31 -19.13 34.23
CA GLY A 418 22.28 -19.23 35.26
C GLY A 418 21.14 -20.15 34.84
N LYS A 419 20.44 -20.68 35.83
CA LYS A 419 19.25 -21.52 35.64
C LYS A 419 18.09 -20.95 36.42
N VAL A 420 16.99 -20.74 35.74
CA VAL A 420 15.71 -20.38 36.39
C VAL A 420 15.20 -21.62 37.12
N ILE A 421 15.04 -21.51 38.42
CA ILE A 421 14.60 -22.62 39.31
C ILE A 421 13.15 -22.45 39.76
N SER A 422 12.64 -21.21 39.81
CA SER A 422 11.28 -20.89 40.23
C SER A 422 10.92 -19.47 39.77
N GLN A 423 9.68 -19.09 40.04
CA GLN A 423 9.21 -17.70 39.87
C GLN A 423 8.69 -17.14 41.19
N VAL A 424 9.00 -15.89 41.47
CA VAL A 424 8.49 -15.14 42.60
C VAL A 424 7.39 -14.19 42.10
N TYR A 425 6.22 -14.28 42.69
CA TYR A 425 5.08 -13.43 42.32
C TYR A 425 4.95 -12.31 43.36
N GLU A 426 5.03 -11.08 42.89
CA GLU A 426 4.93 -9.91 43.73
C GLU A 426 4.08 -8.83 43.04
N GLN A 427 3.04 -8.36 43.72
CA GLN A 427 2.13 -7.31 43.22
C GLN A 427 1.60 -7.53 41.80
N GLY A 428 1.29 -8.79 41.43
CA GLY A 428 0.79 -9.16 40.08
C GLY A 428 1.88 -9.26 39.02
N LYS A 429 3.15 -9.15 39.36
CA LYS A 429 4.31 -9.38 38.49
C LYS A 429 5.00 -10.68 38.85
N SER A 430 5.56 -11.35 37.89
CA SER A 430 6.40 -12.53 38.09
C SER A 430 7.87 -12.19 37.82
N PHE A 431 8.74 -12.65 38.70
CA PHE A 431 10.20 -12.50 38.59
C PHE A 431 10.83 -13.88 38.61
N ASP A 432 11.77 -14.12 37.70
CA ASP A 432 12.50 -15.39 37.66
C ASP A 432 13.51 -15.46 38.83
N LEU A 433 13.47 -16.55 39.58
CA LEU A 433 14.48 -16.88 40.56
C LEU A 433 15.60 -17.66 39.88
N ILE A 434 16.75 -17.03 39.71
CA ILE A 434 17.90 -17.57 38.96
C ILE A 434 19.01 -17.92 39.93
N VAL A 435 19.56 -19.13 39.76
CA VAL A 435 20.81 -19.56 40.41
C VAL A 435 21.96 -19.49 39.40
N LYS A 436 23.01 -18.78 39.76
CA LYS A 436 24.25 -18.66 38.96
C LYS A 436 25.45 -18.43 39.89
N VAL A 437 26.65 -18.62 39.38
CA VAL A 437 27.87 -18.21 40.05
C VAL A 437 27.96 -16.68 40.08
N LYS A 438 28.48 -16.11 41.18
CA LYS A 438 28.69 -14.66 41.30
C LYS A 438 29.51 -14.13 40.15
N ASP A 439 29.20 -12.90 39.76
CA ASP A 439 29.83 -12.25 38.60
C ASP A 439 31.33 -12.03 38.79
N ASP A 440 31.78 -11.69 39.97
CA ASP A 440 33.20 -11.55 40.35
C ASP A 440 34.03 -12.83 40.32
N ALA A 441 33.36 -13.99 40.29
CA ALA A 441 34.03 -15.30 40.16
C ALA A 441 34.09 -15.82 38.72
N ARG A 442 33.51 -15.07 37.74
CA ARG A 442 33.45 -15.46 36.34
C ARG A 442 33.80 -14.33 35.36
N ASP A 443 34.34 -13.21 35.82
CA ASP A 443 34.73 -12.03 35.03
C ASP A 443 36.07 -12.21 34.30
N GLU A 444 36.90 -13.19 34.73
CA GLU A 444 38.20 -13.52 34.15
C GLU A 444 38.30 -15.01 33.76
N ILE A 445 39.02 -15.33 32.67
CA ILE A 445 39.21 -16.71 32.19
C ILE A 445 39.83 -17.60 33.26
N GLU A 446 40.80 -17.08 34.00
CA GLU A 446 41.48 -17.85 35.07
C GLU A 446 40.52 -18.18 36.22
N LYS A 447 39.64 -17.29 36.58
CA LYS A 447 38.60 -17.56 37.57
C LYS A 447 37.64 -18.64 37.10
N ILE A 448 37.22 -18.57 35.83
CA ILE A 448 36.38 -19.61 35.20
C ILE A 448 37.10 -20.97 35.19
N ARG A 449 38.39 -21.02 34.85
CA ARG A 449 39.19 -22.26 34.88
C ARG A 449 39.25 -22.92 36.28
N ASN A 450 39.17 -22.09 37.32
CA ASN A 450 39.26 -22.52 38.71
C ASN A 450 37.87 -22.76 39.36
N LEU A 451 36.76 -22.62 38.62
CA LEU A 451 35.44 -23.02 39.14
C LEU A 451 35.44 -24.51 39.52
N MET A 452 34.88 -24.83 40.68
CA MET A 452 34.87 -26.19 41.21
C MET A 452 33.67 -26.98 40.72
N VAL A 453 33.93 -28.08 40.03
CA VAL A 453 32.95 -29.04 39.56
C VAL A 453 32.85 -30.20 40.55
N ASP A 454 31.64 -30.57 40.95
CA ASP A 454 31.39 -31.70 41.83
C ASP A 454 31.56 -33.03 41.06
N THR A 455 32.21 -33.99 41.68
CA THR A 455 32.40 -35.35 41.15
C THR A 455 31.45 -36.33 41.83
N ASN A 456 31.14 -37.45 41.20
CA ASN A 456 30.19 -38.44 41.75
C ASN A 456 30.67 -39.08 43.05
N ASP A 457 31.97 -39.03 43.35
CA ASP A 457 32.56 -39.52 44.61
C ASP A 457 32.62 -38.45 45.72
N GLY A 458 31.96 -37.28 45.49
CA GLY A 458 31.86 -36.21 46.49
C GLY A 458 33.07 -35.28 46.56
N ARG A 459 34.07 -35.46 45.72
CA ARG A 459 35.22 -34.54 45.60
C ARG A 459 34.88 -33.34 44.70
N LYS A 460 35.65 -32.28 44.82
CA LYS A 460 35.58 -31.11 43.94
C LYS A 460 36.88 -30.98 43.15
N VAL A 461 36.75 -30.80 41.85
CA VAL A 461 37.87 -30.58 40.96
C VAL A 461 37.72 -29.28 40.18
N PRO A 462 38.82 -28.54 39.90
CA PRO A 462 38.74 -27.36 39.05
C PRO A 462 38.25 -27.73 37.65
N LEU A 463 37.48 -26.79 37.04
CA LEU A 463 36.95 -26.97 35.67
C LEU A 463 38.07 -27.25 34.65
N SER A 464 39.25 -26.66 34.85
CA SER A 464 40.46 -26.90 34.00
C SER A 464 40.94 -28.36 33.96
N TYR A 465 40.58 -29.17 34.96
CA TYR A 465 40.91 -30.61 34.97
C TYR A 465 40.01 -31.39 34.00
N VAL A 466 38.74 -31.04 33.96
CA VAL A 466 37.72 -31.76 33.19
C VAL A 466 37.37 -31.11 31.85
N ALA A 467 37.85 -29.89 31.63
CA ALA A 467 37.62 -29.15 30.38
C ALA A 467 38.83 -28.27 30.02
N GLU A 468 38.95 -27.96 28.76
CA GLU A 468 39.85 -26.95 28.25
C GLU A 468 39.05 -25.64 28.06
N VAL A 469 39.50 -24.57 28.71
CA VAL A 469 38.87 -23.26 28.66
C VAL A 469 39.79 -22.31 27.88
N VAL A 470 39.42 -22.01 26.64
CA VAL A 470 40.24 -21.19 25.73
C VAL A 470 39.43 -20.04 25.14
N SER A 471 40.13 -18.94 24.91
CA SER A 471 39.57 -17.89 24.05
C SER A 471 39.71 -18.32 22.59
N ALA A 472 38.61 -18.28 21.86
CA ALA A 472 38.56 -18.56 20.44
C ALA A 472 37.90 -17.38 19.71
N MET A 473 38.21 -17.22 18.43
CA MET A 473 37.50 -16.28 17.57
C MET A 473 36.42 -17.04 16.83
N GLY A 474 35.27 -16.43 16.69
CA GLY A 474 34.16 -17.01 15.95
C GLY A 474 33.22 -15.97 15.32
N PRO A 475 32.47 -16.37 14.31
CA PRO A 475 31.56 -15.46 13.62
C PRO A 475 30.49 -14.92 14.58
N ASN A 476 30.12 -13.64 14.39
CA ASN A 476 29.06 -13.03 15.17
C ASN A 476 27.69 -13.68 14.89
N THR A 477 27.37 -13.79 13.61
CA THR A 477 26.11 -14.35 13.11
C THR A 477 26.37 -15.10 11.80
N ILE A 478 25.69 -16.21 11.58
CA ILE A 478 25.70 -16.93 10.31
C ILE A 478 24.28 -16.94 9.76
N ASN A 479 24.00 -16.04 8.85
CA ASN A 479 22.71 -15.99 8.18
C ASN A 479 22.65 -16.98 7.02
N ARG A 480 21.50 -17.64 6.88
CA ARG A 480 21.22 -18.58 5.79
C ARG A 480 19.87 -18.30 5.16
N GLU A 481 19.81 -18.55 3.86
CA GLU A 481 18.57 -18.57 3.10
C GLU A 481 18.63 -19.76 2.13
N ASN A 482 17.58 -20.57 2.09
CA ASN A 482 17.55 -21.80 1.29
C ASN A 482 18.79 -22.69 1.51
N VAL A 483 19.18 -22.87 2.79
CA VAL A 483 20.35 -23.64 3.25
C VAL A 483 21.71 -22.99 2.96
N LYS A 484 21.81 -22.06 2.01
CA LYS A 484 23.06 -21.37 1.66
C LYS A 484 23.38 -20.25 2.66
N ARG A 485 24.66 -20.06 2.98
CA ARG A 485 25.11 -18.91 3.77
C ARG A 485 24.96 -17.64 2.94
N LYS A 486 24.58 -16.56 3.59
CA LYS A 486 24.49 -15.22 2.98
C LYS A 486 25.02 -14.14 3.89
N ILE A 487 25.47 -13.05 3.29
CA ILE A 487 25.55 -11.75 3.93
C ILE A 487 24.72 -10.74 3.12
N VAL A 488 24.25 -9.71 3.78
CA VAL A 488 23.42 -8.70 3.14
C VAL A 488 24.14 -7.36 3.12
N ILE A 489 24.14 -6.73 1.95
CA ILE A 489 24.46 -5.33 1.77
C ILE A 489 23.13 -4.60 1.66
N SER A 490 22.83 -3.75 2.63
CA SER A 490 21.58 -3.01 2.73
C SER A 490 21.75 -1.57 2.31
N ALA A 491 20.75 -0.98 1.66
CA ALA A 491 20.72 0.42 1.31
C ALA A 491 19.29 0.96 1.32
N ASN A 492 19.13 2.24 1.65
CA ASN A 492 17.90 2.99 1.45
C ASN A 492 17.97 3.81 0.16
N VAL A 493 16.81 4.25 -0.31
CA VAL A 493 16.69 5.14 -1.46
C VAL A 493 16.33 6.55 -0.99
N ALA A 494 17.02 7.57 -1.50
CA ALA A 494 16.74 8.97 -1.25
C ALA A 494 16.68 9.74 -2.57
N ASP A 495 15.67 10.59 -2.72
CA ASP A 495 15.49 11.54 -3.82
C ASP A 495 15.44 10.94 -5.25
N ARG A 496 15.28 9.62 -5.36
CA ARG A 496 15.10 8.88 -6.63
C ARG A 496 14.13 7.73 -6.45
N ASP A 497 13.68 7.16 -7.55
CA ASP A 497 12.85 5.96 -7.53
C ASP A 497 13.66 4.67 -7.32
N LEU A 498 13.02 3.71 -6.67
CA LEU A 498 13.64 2.43 -6.28
C LEU A 498 14.22 1.66 -7.48
N ARG A 499 13.46 1.57 -8.57
CA ARG A 499 13.84 0.73 -9.71
C ARG A 499 15.07 1.28 -10.46
N SER A 500 15.13 2.59 -10.66
CA SER A 500 16.29 3.20 -11.34
C SER A 500 17.56 3.06 -10.51
N VAL A 501 17.47 3.23 -9.19
CA VAL A 501 18.62 3.05 -8.28
C VAL A 501 19.12 1.60 -8.32
N VAL A 502 18.20 0.61 -8.22
CA VAL A 502 18.60 -0.81 -8.27
C VAL A 502 19.19 -1.18 -9.63
N ASN A 503 18.65 -0.66 -10.74
CA ASN A 503 19.21 -0.91 -12.07
C ASN A 503 20.63 -0.36 -12.20
N ASP A 504 20.92 0.83 -11.65
CA ASP A 504 22.27 1.42 -11.64
C ASP A 504 23.20 0.59 -10.75
N ILE A 505 22.74 0.12 -9.59
CA ILE A 505 23.47 -0.80 -8.72
C ILE A 505 23.83 -2.07 -9.46
N GLN A 506 22.86 -2.73 -10.12
CA GLN A 506 23.09 -3.96 -10.87
C GLN A 506 24.15 -3.78 -11.94
N LYS A 507 24.00 -2.75 -12.79
CA LYS A 507 25.00 -2.42 -13.83
C LYS A 507 26.39 -2.18 -13.26
N ARG A 508 26.48 -1.44 -12.14
CA ARG A 508 27.76 -1.13 -11.50
C ARG A 508 28.42 -2.38 -10.94
N ILE A 509 27.66 -3.25 -10.27
CA ILE A 509 28.17 -4.52 -9.72
C ILE A 509 28.62 -5.43 -10.86
N ASP A 510 27.82 -5.63 -11.91
CA ASP A 510 28.14 -6.49 -13.05
C ASP A 510 29.42 -6.04 -13.78
N THR A 511 29.71 -4.75 -13.80
CA THR A 511 30.91 -4.21 -14.46
C THR A 511 32.14 -4.11 -13.58
N SER A 512 31.99 -3.98 -12.25
CA SER A 512 33.08 -3.63 -11.34
C SER A 512 33.48 -4.75 -10.37
N VAL A 513 32.61 -5.74 -10.16
CA VAL A 513 32.85 -6.80 -9.17
C VAL A 513 32.88 -8.17 -9.86
N GLN A 514 34.01 -8.86 -9.74
CA GLN A 514 34.11 -10.25 -10.21
C GLN A 514 33.79 -11.21 -9.08
N LEU A 515 32.72 -11.96 -9.24
CA LEU A 515 32.34 -12.97 -8.27
C LEU A 515 33.13 -14.28 -8.53
N PRO A 516 33.72 -14.88 -7.50
CA PRO A 516 34.36 -16.19 -7.62
C PRO A 516 33.33 -17.30 -7.90
N GLU A 517 33.81 -18.45 -8.39
CA GLU A 517 32.96 -19.62 -8.59
C GLU A 517 32.27 -20.03 -7.28
N GLY A 518 30.98 -20.34 -7.35
CA GLY A 518 30.15 -20.69 -6.19
C GLY A 518 29.52 -19.50 -5.47
N TYR A 519 29.88 -18.26 -5.83
CA TYR A 519 29.28 -17.03 -5.27
C TYR A 519 28.28 -16.44 -6.25
N HIS A 520 27.15 -15.93 -5.73
CA HIS A 520 26.13 -15.23 -6.55
C HIS A 520 25.43 -14.17 -5.73
N ILE A 521 24.81 -13.25 -6.43
CA ILE A 521 24.05 -12.13 -5.85
C ILE A 521 22.57 -12.29 -6.23
N GLU A 522 21.70 -12.06 -5.24
CA GLU A 522 20.26 -11.88 -5.44
C GLU A 522 19.85 -10.51 -4.91
N TYR A 523 18.90 -9.87 -5.61
CA TYR A 523 18.39 -8.55 -5.23
C TYR A 523 17.02 -8.72 -4.62
N GLY A 524 16.87 -8.40 -3.34
CA GLY A 524 15.66 -8.51 -2.56
C GLY A 524 15.15 -7.17 -2.03
N GLY A 525 14.22 -7.27 -1.09
CA GLY A 525 13.58 -6.10 -0.49
C GLY A 525 12.37 -5.63 -1.27
N GLN A 526 12.09 -4.33 -1.17
CA GLN A 526 10.93 -3.72 -1.86
C GLN A 526 11.01 -3.86 -3.38
N PHE A 527 12.22 -3.94 -3.96
CA PHE A 527 12.41 -4.11 -5.40
C PHE A 527 11.85 -5.44 -5.92
N GLU A 528 12.16 -6.54 -5.24
CA GLU A 528 11.66 -7.88 -5.60
C GLU A 528 10.12 -7.92 -5.55
N SER A 529 9.56 -7.39 -4.46
CA SER A 529 8.11 -7.32 -4.27
C SER A 529 7.44 -6.43 -5.32
N GLU A 530 8.04 -5.27 -5.64
CA GLU A 530 7.52 -4.39 -6.71
C GLU A 530 7.49 -5.10 -8.07
N GLN A 531 8.57 -5.79 -8.41
CA GLN A 531 8.68 -6.50 -9.68
C GLN A 531 7.66 -7.66 -9.77
N ALA A 532 7.53 -8.45 -8.71
CA ALA A 532 6.58 -9.56 -8.64
C ALA A 532 5.13 -9.07 -8.72
N ALA A 533 4.78 -8.05 -7.91
CA ALA A 533 3.45 -7.47 -7.90
C ALA A 533 3.09 -6.80 -9.23
N SER A 534 4.00 -6.01 -9.82
CA SER A 534 3.79 -5.36 -11.12
C SER A 534 3.55 -6.39 -12.23
N ARG A 535 4.33 -7.48 -12.26
CA ARG A 535 4.15 -8.56 -13.24
C ARG A 535 2.80 -9.28 -13.07
N THR A 536 2.44 -9.60 -11.83
CA THR A 536 1.16 -10.24 -11.51
C THR A 536 -0.01 -9.35 -11.90
N LEU A 537 0.02 -8.06 -11.52
CA LEU A 537 -1.02 -7.11 -11.88
C LEU A 537 -1.13 -6.89 -13.39
N ALA A 538 -0.01 -6.81 -14.12
CA ALA A 538 -0.03 -6.65 -15.56
C ALA A 538 -0.69 -7.86 -16.26
N LEU A 539 -0.32 -9.08 -15.88
CA LEU A 539 -0.90 -10.30 -16.46
C LEU A 539 -2.38 -10.45 -16.12
N THR A 540 -2.74 -10.29 -14.85
CA THR A 540 -4.13 -10.45 -14.40
C THR A 540 -5.03 -9.31 -14.89
N SER A 541 -4.51 -8.08 -15.04
CA SER A 541 -5.24 -6.97 -15.65
C SER A 541 -5.51 -7.23 -17.14
N PHE A 542 -4.55 -7.81 -17.87
CA PHE A 542 -4.78 -8.21 -19.25
C PHE A 542 -5.91 -9.25 -19.35
N ILE A 543 -5.91 -10.27 -18.46
CA ILE A 543 -7.00 -11.26 -18.39
C ILE A 543 -8.33 -10.56 -18.07
N SER A 544 -8.34 -9.63 -17.11
CA SER A 544 -9.56 -8.86 -16.77
C SER A 544 -10.09 -8.06 -17.96
N ILE A 545 -9.23 -7.43 -18.75
CA ILE A 545 -9.63 -6.72 -19.97
C ILE A 545 -10.28 -7.68 -20.98
N VAL A 546 -9.75 -8.89 -21.14
CA VAL A 546 -10.35 -9.92 -21.99
C VAL A 546 -11.73 -10.34 -21.48
N VAL A 547 -11.88 -10.55 -20.16
CA VAL A 547 -13.17 -10.89 -19.55
C VAL A 547 -14.16 -9.72 -19.71
N ILE A 548 -13.74 -8.48 -19.52
CA ILE A 548 -14.57 -7.29 -19.77
C ILE A 548 -15.01 -7.25 -21.23
N PHE A 549 -14.11 -7.53 -22.18
CA PHE A 549 -14.47 -7.62 -23.59
C PHE A 549 -15.55 -8.68 -23.86
N LEU A 550 -15.42 -9.85 -23.24
CA LEU A 550 -16.43 -10.94 -23.36
C LEU A 550 -17.77 -10.53 -22.74
N LEU A 551 -17.78 -9.82 -21.61
CA LEU A 551 -19.02 -9.28 -21.02
C LEU A 551 -19.68 -8.27 -21.94
N LEU A 552 -18.91 -7.34 -22.51
CA LEU A 552 -19.41 -6.37 -23.50
C LEU A 552 -19.94 -7.08 -24.77
N TYR A 553 -19.21 -8.08 -25.26
CA TYR A 553 -19.65 -8.87 -26.40
C TYR A 553 -20.97 -9.62 -26.11
N ASN A 554 -21.12 -10.15 -24.91
CA ASN A 554 -22.39 -10.78 -24.51
C ASN A 554 -23.56 -9.80 -24.47
N GLU A 555 -23.34 -8.57 -24.05
CA GLU A 555 -24.35 -7.50 -23.99
C GLU A 555 -24.73 -7.01 -25.40
N PHE A 556 -23.74 -6.62 -26.19
CA PHE A 556 -23.98 -5.98 -27.48
C PHE A 556 -24.07 -6.93 -28.67
N ARG A 557 -23.61 -8.17 -28.52
CA ARG A 557 -23.50 -9.18 -29.60
C ARG A 557 -22.70 -8.65 -30.81
N SER A 558 -21.80 -7.70 -30.61
CA SER A 558 -21.05 -7.01 -31.63
C SER A 558 -19.59 -6.78 -31.20
N VAL A 559 -18.66 -7.39 -31.92
CA VAL A 559 -17.21 -7.20 -31.70
C VAL A 559 -16.82 -5.72 -31.91
N LYS A 560 -17.45 -5.06 -32.90
CA LYS A 560 -17.15 -3.65 -33.21
C LYS A 560 -17.54 -2.72 -32.07
N GLU A 561 -18.75 -2.86 -31.52
CA GLU A 561 -19.24 -2.02 -30.42
C GLU A 561 -18.43 -2.27 -29.16
N SER A 562 -18.16 -3.52 -28.82
CA SER A 562 -17.33 -3.89 -27.68
C SER A 562 -15.91 -3.32 -27.80
N GLY A 563 -15.33 -3.39 -29.01
CA GLY A 563 -14.01 -2.81 -29.30
C GLY A 563 -13.99 -1.29 -29.15
N VAL A 564 -15.02 -0.59 -29.68
CA VAL A 564 -15.15 0.88 -29.54
C VAL A 564 -15.25 1.30 -28.09
N ILE A 565 -15.98 0.55 -27.25
CA ILE A 565 -16.06 0.84 -25.80
C ILE A 565 -14.69 0.72 -25.15
N LEU A 566 -13.93 -0.31 -25.47
CA LEU A 566 -12.57 -0.50 -24.93
C LEU A 566 -11.58 0.57 -25.39
N LEU A 567 -11.81 1.26 -26.51
CA LEU A 567 -10.99 2.40 -26.93
C LEU A 567 -11.07 3.62 -25.98
N ASN A 568 -11.98 3.61 -25.00
CA ASN A 568 -11.97 4.60 -23.92
C ASN A 568 -10.82 4.37 -22.92
N LEU A 569 -10.27 3.15 -22.82
CA LEU A 569 -9.18 2.84 -21.91
C LEU A 569 -7.90 3.64 -22.18
N PRO A 570 -7.40 3.72 -23.44
CA PRO A 570 -6.29 4.60 -23.79
C PRO A 570 -6.51 6.07 -23.40
N LEU A 571 -7.74 6.59 -23.56
CA LEU A 571 -8.08 7.97 -23.19
C LEU A 571 -7.95 8.20 -21.68
N ALA A 572 -8.50 7.29 -20.90
CA ALA A 572 -8.40 7.33 -19.44
C ALA A 572 -6.94 7.22 -18.95
N LEU A 573 -6.13 6.38 -19.61
CA LEU A 573 -4.70 6.26 -19.32
C LEU A 573 -3.94 7.58 -19.51
N ILE A 574 -4.25 8.35 -20.55
CA ILE A 574 -3.61 9.65 -20.81
C ILE A 574 -3.73 10.54 -19.57
N GLY A 575 -4.95 10.74 -19.08
CA GLY A 575 -5.20 11.60 -17.92
C GLY A 575 -4.54 11.09 -16.64
N GLY A 576 -4.63 9.79 -16.35
CA GLY A 576 -4.00 9.17 -15.19
C GLY A 576 -2.47 9.29 -15.20
N VAL A 577 -1.82 9.11 -16.36
CA VAL A 577 -0.36 9.26 -16.49
C VAL A 577 0.06 10.70 -16.25
N PHE A 578 -0.62 11.68 -16.87
CA PHE A 578 -0.30 13.09 -16.64
C PHE A 578 -0.54 13.53 -15.20
N ALA A 579 -1.56 12.99 -14.53
CA ALA A 579 -1.77 13.24 -13.11
C ALA A 579 -0.60 12.77 -12.25
N LEU A 580 -0.03 11.59 -12.54
CA LEU A 580 1.16 11.10 -11.84
C LEU A 580 2.39 11.98 -12.11
N VAL A 581 2.59 12.43 -13.36
CA VAL A 581 3.70 13.35 -13.72
C VAL A 581 3.65 14.63 -12.89
N ILE A 582 2.45 15.21 -12.77
CA ILE A 582 2.26 16.49 -12.07
C ILE A 582 2.35 16.33 -10.55
N THR A 583 2.09 15.13 -10.02
CA THR A 583 1.97 14.93 -8.56
C THR A 583 3.12 14.16 -7.95
N THR A 584 3.26 12.87 -8.25
CA THR A 584 4.24 11.98 -7.60
C THR A 584 5.50 11.74 -8.41
N GLY A 585 5.45 11.86 -9.72
CA GLY A 585 6.55 11.54 -10.62
C GLY A 585 6.90 10.04 -10.72
N GLU A 586 6.16 9.18 -10.02
CA GLU A 586 6.42 7.74 -9.96
C GLU A 586 5.14 6.89 -10.01
N VAL A 587 5.29 5.65 -10.44
CA VAL A 587 4.23 4.64 -10.49
C VAL A 587 4.43 3.65 -9.35
N SER A 588 3.61 3.74 -8.32
CA SER A 588 3.55 2.78 -7.22
C SER A 588 2.52 1.68 -7.48
N ILE A 589 2.56 0.58 -6.72
CA ILE A 589 1.54 -0.48 -6.80
C ILE A 589 0.11 0.08 -6.59
N PRO A 590 -0.16 0.96 -5.60
CA PRO A 590 -1.46 1.61 -5.50
C PRO A 590 -1.84 2.45 -6.73
N ALA A 591 -0.89 3.11 -7.39
CA ALA A 591 -1.18 3.85 -8.62
C ALA A 591 -1.63 2.90 -9.76
N ILE A 592 -1.02 1.71 -9.88
CA ILE A 592 -1.45 0.68 -10.83
C ILE A 592 -2.88 0.24 -10.55
N ILE A 593 -3.25 0.06 -9.28
CA ILE A 593 -4.62 -0.26 -8.88
C ILE A 593 -5.57 0.88 -9.23
N GLY A 594 -5.12 2.13 -9.13
CA GLY A 594 -5.85 3.30 -9.62
C GLY A 594 -6.17 3.21 -11.11
N PHE A 595 -5.21 2.80 -11.96
CA PHE A 595 -5.47 2.56 -13.40
C PHE A 595 -6.46 1.42 -13.62
N ILE A 596 -6.35 0.34 -12.86
CA ILE A 596 -7.28 -0.80 -12.94
C ILE A 596 -8.71 -0.36 -12.60
N SER A 597 -8.88 0.42 -11.54
CA SER A 597 -10.16 1.02 -11.14
C SER A 597 -10.73 1.93 -12.24
N LEU A 598 -9.87 2.78 -12.79
CA LEU A 598 -10.22 3.71 -13.85
C LEU A 598 -10.70 2.98 -15.12
N PHE A 599 -10.14 1.81 -15.44
CA PHE A 599 -10.59 0.99 -16.56
C PHE A 599 -12.05 0.54 -16.40
N GLY A 600 -12.43 0.11 -15.22
CA GLY A 600 -13.82 -0.25 -14.92
C GLY A 600 -14.78 0.92 -15.13
N ILE A 601 -14.44 2.10 -14.58
CA ILE A 601 -15.27 3.31 -14.66
C ILE A 601 -15.38 3.83 -16.10
N ALA A 602 -14.26 3.89 -16.83
CA ALA A 602 -14.25 4.35 -18.22
C ALA A 602 -15.06 3.43 -19.14
N THR A 603 -14.93 2.11 -18.97
CA THR A 603 -15.68 1.11 -19.74
C THR A 603 -17.18 1.23 -19.46
N ARG A 604 -17.59 1.42 -18.20
CA ARG A 604 -18.99 1.64 -17.81
C ARG A 604 -19.60 2.84 -18.53
N ASN A 605 -18.92 3.98 -18.52
CA ASN A 605 -19.40 5.19 -19.18
C ASN A 605 -19.57 4.97 -20.69
N GLY A 606 -18.60 4.32 -21.34
CA GLY A 606 -18.69 3.96 -22.76
C GLY A 606 -19.85 3.01 -23.07
N MET A 607 -20.05 1.99 -22.20
CA MET A 607 -21.15 1.04 -22.35
C MET A 607 -22.53 1.73 -22.27
N LEU A 608 -22.74 2.58 -21.28
CA LEU A 608 -23.99 3.33 -21.10
C LEU A 608 -24.30 4.24 -22.29
N LEU A 609 -23.27 4.84 -22.88
CA LEU A 609 -23.41 5.72 -24.04
C LEU A 609 -23.78 4.96 -25.30
N ILE A 610 -23.07 3.89 -25.63
CA ILE A 610 -23.34 3.04 -26.79
C ILE A 610 -24.72 2.35 -26.69
N SER A 611 -25.07 1.86 -25.49
CA SER A 611 -26.40 1.31 -25.24
C SER A 611 -27.52 2.31 -25.57
N HIS A 612 -27.33 3.57 -25.19
CA HIS A 612 -28.32 4.62 -25.49
C HIS A 612 -28.37 4.98 -27.01
N TYR A 613 -27.22 4.99 -27.69
CA TYR A 613 -27.21 5.15 -29.15
C TYR A 613 -27.99 4.03 -29.87
N ASN A 614 -27.80 2.79 -29.44
CA ASN A 614 -28.52 1.62 -30.00
C ASN A 614 -30.02 1.71 -29.75
N HIS A 615 -30.44 2.18 -28.57
CA HIS A 615 -31.84 2.41 -28.25
C HIS A 615 -32.47 3.47 -29.18
N LEU A 616 -31.82 4.62 -29.38
CA LEU A 616 -32.29 5.67 -30.27
C LEU A 616 -32.38 5.21 -31.74
N GLN A 617 -31.46 4.37 -32.21
CA GLN A 617 -31.48 3.83 -33.56
C GLN A 617 -32.57 2.77 -33.77
N LYS A 618 -32.73 1.85 -32.82
CA LYS A 618 -33.62 0.68 -32.97
C LYS A 618 -35.07 1.01 -32.63
N GLU A 619 -35.31 1.82 -31.61
CA GLU A 619 -36.67 2.11 -31.11
C GLU A 619 -37.23 3.44 -31.60
N GLU A 620 -36.39 4.45 -31.75
CA GLU A 620 -36.83 5.78 -32.26
C GLU A 620 -36.53 5.99 -33.76
N GLY A 621 -35.82 5.03 -34.41
CA GLY A 621 -35.58 5.05 -35.85
C GLY A 621 -34.64 6.18 -36.33
N LEU A 622 -33.83 6.75 -35.45
CA LEU A 622 -32.87 7.80 -35.79
C LEU A 622 -31.70 7.26 -36.62
N ASN A 623 -31.20 8.09 -37.54
CA ASN A 623 -29.93 7.74 -38.21
C ASN A 623 -28.73 7.80 -37.25
N VAL A 624 -27.60 7.22 -37.65
CA VAL A 624 -26.39 7.11 -36.82
C VAL A 624 -25.89 8.49 -36.35
N TYR A 625 -25.89 9.49 -37.23
CA TYR A 625 -25.38 10.82 -36.91
C TYR A 625 -26.25 11.53 -35.86
N ASP A 626 -27.55 11.53 -36.05
CA ASP A 626 -28.50 12.16 -35.12
C ASP A 626 -28.56 11.39 -33.79
N SER A 627 -28.44 10.07 -33.83
CA SER A 627 -28.35 9.21 -32.62
C SER A 627 -27.12 9.55 -31.78
N VAL A 628 -25.96 9.80 -32.41
CA VAL A 628 -24.73 10.19 -31.72
C VAL A 628 -24.89 11.58 -31.10
N ILE A 629 -25.39 12.57 -31.83
CA ILE A 629 -25.56 13.95 -31.30
C ILE A 629 -26.57 13.94 -30.16
N ARG A 630 -27.78 13.47 -30.42
CA ARG A 630 -28.86 13.48 -29.43
C ARG A 630 -28.53 12.60 -28.23
N GLY A 631 -28.03 11.39 -28.44
CA GLY A 631 -27.68 10.47 -27.38
C GLY A 631 -26.54 10.97 -26.50
N SER A 632 -25.54 11.67 -27.09
CA SER A 632 -24.46 12.31 -26.32
C SER A 632 -24.99 13.46 -25.48
N LEU A 633 -25.89 14.29 -26.01
CA LEU A 633 -26.53 15.40 -25.26
C LEU A 633 -27.44 14.88 -24.15
N ASP A 634 -28.18 13.82 -24.38
CA ASP A 634 -29.06 13.17 -23.40
C ASP A 634 -28.26 12.55 -22.24
N ARG A 635 -27.10 11.96 -22.51
CA ARG A 635 -26.26 11.31 -21.50
C ARG A 635 -25.19 12.22 -20.87
N LEU A 636 -25.08 13.47 -21.35
CA LEU A 636 -24.09 14.42 -20.84
C LEU A 636 -24.24 14.67 -19.33
N ASN A 637 -25.46 14.95 -18.87
CA ASN A 637 -25.71 15.25 -17.46
C ASN A 637 -25.39 14.06 -16.53
N PRO A 638 -25.91 12.82 -16.76
CA PRO A 638 -25.54 11.67 -15.95
C PRO A 638 -24.02 11.46 -15.91
N ILE A 639 -23.36 11.47 -17.07
CA ILE A 639 -21.91 11.20 -17.16
C ILE A 639 -21.12 12.28 -16.43
N LEU A 640 -21.45 13.56 -16.60
CA LEU A 640 -20.79 14.65 -15.88
C LEU A 640 -21.04 14.59 -14.37
N MET A 641 -22.26 14.27 -13.95
CA MET A 641 -22.58 14.13 -12.54
C MET A 641 -21.76 13.01 -11.91
N THR A 642 -21.71 11.82 -12.53
CA THR A 642 -20.96 10.68 -12.03
C THR A 642 -19.45 10.96 -12.04
N ALA A 643 -18.90 11.51 -13.13
CA ALA A 643 -17.49 11.85 -13.23
C ALA A 643 -17.07 12.91 -12.20
N LEU A 644 -17.85 13.99 -12.07
CA LEU A 644 -17.56 15.06 -11.10
C LEU A 644 -17.78 14.61 -9.65
N SER A 645 -18.80 13.80 -9.37
CA SER A 645 -19.03 13.23 -8.03
C SER A 645 -17.85 12.36 -7.63
N SER A 646 -17.41 11.47 -8.52
CA SER A 646 -16.26 10.58 -8.26
C SER A 646 -14.96 11.38 -8.15
N ALA A 647 -14.72 12.33 -9.04
CA ALA A 647 -13.52 13.17 -9.03
C ALA A 647 -13.43 14.02 -7.76
N LEU A 648 -14.49 14.79 -7.45
CA LEU A 648 -14.48 15.68 -6.29
C LEU A 648 -14.46 14.91 -4.96
N ALA A 649 -15.12 13.74 -4.89
CA ALA A 649 -15.06 12.87 -3.71
C ALA A 649 -13.63 12.39 -3.39
N LEU A 650 -12.79 12.25 -4.40
CA LEU A 650 -11.42 11.78 -4.25
C LEU A 650 -10.41 12.90 -3.94
N ILE A 651 -10.78 14.18 -4.07
CA ILE A 651 -9.89 15.31 -3.79
C ILE A 651 -9.28 15.24 -2.38
N PRO A 652 -10.06 15.03 -1.31
CA PRO A 652 -9.48 14.97 0.04
C PRO A 652 -8.43 13.86 0.18
N LEU A 653 -8.65 12.70 -0.44
CA LEU A 653 -7.69 11.60 -0.47
C LEU A 653 -6.46 11.92 -1.32
N ALA A 654 -6.64 12.55 -2.48
CA ALA A 654 -5.55 12.91 -3.38
C ALA A 654 -4.61 13.95 -2.77
N LEU A 655 -5.16 14.95 -2.06
CA LEU A 655 -4.40 16.01 -1.41
C LEU A 655 -3.86 15.59 -0.03
N GLY A 656 -4.52 14.67 0.64
CA GLY A 656 -4.14 14.19 1.97
C GLY A 656 -3.09 13.09 1.97
N GLY A 657 -2.27 12.93 0.94
CA GLY A 657 -1.30 11.84 0.82
C GLY A 657 -0.20 11.81 1.90
N ASP A 658 0.10 12.95 2.49
CA ASP A 658 1.07 13.08 3.58
C ASP A 658 0.45 12.83 4.97
N LEU A 659 -0.87 12.65 5.03
CA LEU A 659 -1.55 12.37 6.30
C LEU A 659 -1.53 10.87 6.61
N PRO A 660 -1.24 10.49 7.87
CA PRO A 660 -1.25 9.09 8.29
C PRO A 660 -2.54 8.36 7.92
N GLY A 661 -2.42 7.25 7.22
CA GLY A 661 -3.53 6.40 6.79
C GLY A 661 -4.07 6.66 5.39
N ASN A 662 -3.70 7.77 4.73
CA ASN A 662 -4.11 8.10 3.36
C ASN A 662 -3.03 7.80 2.31
N GLU A 663 -1.83 7.40 2.72
CA GLU A 663 -0.66 7.29 1.86
C GLU A 663 -0.87 6.31 0.70
N ILE A 664 -1.50 5.16 0.97
CA ILE A 664 -1.77 4.13 -0.04
C ILE A 664 -2.91 4.56 -0.98
N GLN A 665 -3.93 5.24 -0.45
CA GLN A 665 -5.10 5.65 -1.23
C GLN A 665 -4.80 6.87 -2.11
N SER A 666 -3.88 7.75 -1.71
CA SER A 666 -3.60 9.00 -2.41
C SER A 666 -3.09 8.81 -3.86
N PRO A 667 -2.08 7.96 -4.15
CA PRO A 667 -1.66 7.72 -5.53
C PRO A 667 -2.77 7.15 -6.40
N MET A 668 -3.59 6.25 -5.84
CA MET A 668 -4.76 5.68 -6.51
C MET A 668 -5.80 6.76 -6.83
N ALA A 669 -6.12 7.62 -5.85
CA ALA A 669 -7.05 8.73 -6.02
C ALA A 669 -6.56 9.73 -7.08
N LYS A 670 -5.26 10.04 -7.12
CA LYS A 670 -4.63 10.93 -8.12
C LYS A 670 -4.78 10.38 -9.54
N VAL A 671 -4.56 9.08 -9.73
CA VAL A 671 -4.72 8.42 -11.03
C VAL A 671 -6.19 8.47 -11.47
N ILE A 672 -7.12 8.11 -10.59
CA ILE A 672 -8.55 8.11 -10.91
C ILE A 672 -9.03 9.53 -11.22
N LEU A 673 -8.65 10.51 -10.40
CA LEU A 673 -8.99 11.92 -10.59
C LEU A 673 -8.50 12.47 -11.94
N GLY A 674 -7.28 12.10 -12.33
CA GLY A 674 -6.70 12.54 -13.61
C GLY A 674 -7.29 11.85 -14.83
N GLY A 675 -7.74 10.62 -14.69
CA GLY A 675 -8.27 9.81 -15.78
C GLY A 675 -9.77 9.97 -16.03
N LEU A 676 -10.54 10.49 -15.03
CA LEU A 676 -11.95 10.82 -15.16
C LEU A 676 -12.15 12.15 -15.86
#